data_92dad9f0ebd284be7fe55e361f0d29ba
#
_entry.id   92dad9f0ebd284be7fe55e361f0d29ba
#
_cell.length_a   1.000
_cell.length_b   1.000
_cell.length_c   1.000
_cell.angle_alpha   90.00
_cell.angle_beta   90.00
_cell.angle_gamma   90.00
#
_symmetry.space_group_name_H-M   'P 1'
#
loop_
_entity.id
_entity.type
_entity.pdbx_description
1 polymer ?
#
loop_
_entity_poly.entity_id
_entity_poly.type
_entity_poly.pdbx_seq_one_letter_code
_entity_poly.pdbx_strand_id
1 'polypeptide(L)'
;MVHSGGRYVNYRYNAEGSLAELDYGEGDAAPTATYRFEYDSLGRLIRSQQRDGNTVTQRTEQLYDTANRLSAQGWTIGGTSYRESYAYDASDGSLTTLNTAVGTKIGYNYDALKRLRSRAVYQGSTPLFENRYAYATQSGNQSTALVEFFNYRLASDDGNGDIIVGYQYEYDKGGNITDIKAEVDGALISLEHYEYDEKQGQLKTAIRYENGEEADRWTYSYDTAGNILSEDHEGSNSELHEYAYEDGRWGDLLTSVDGIDLEYDGSGNPTFYANGTELLWNMEWQNGRQLSRATTERDSTTEDVLDFAYDANGIRTSKTVTRNTYRPVQTYKVTFVADGKTVKTMSVTEGYTLKDSDYPAVPEKAGYTGAWQRYPSPVQSNVTVSATYTKITTYYTVTFVADGFTVKTMQVYSGYTLKDSDYPSVPEKLRYEGTWQKYTAAVTSNVTVQATYRKMLPLLVRFYADETLVKTMQVDYGYRLNDLDYPDVPPKTGFTGSWRKYTQRITSDQIIRANYMPIGIIDPVLPSTVDSEPTEEPWEPIEPNPNAAPEDDSDVVEQDLSESDWTLASTETVTHEYLTQSGKVVRETITTSMDTTTLDFFYDESGRPFAFNYTPEGSTPNTYYYILNLQGDVVQIIDANGVMQAEYIYSPWGEIISAEGDLAEINPLRYRGYYYDSETGFYYLQSRYYDPQNHRFINADTYASTDSGDAISCNMFVYCLNDPVNRSDSDGNISLKDIAK
;
A
#
# COMPACT_ATOMS: atom_id res chain seq x y z
N MET A 1 28.04 -17.28 -2.98
CA MET A 1 27.48 -16.63 -1.79
C MET A 1 26.23 -17.41 -1.43
N VAL A 2 26.04 -17.79 -0.16
CA VAL A 2 24.83 -18.49 0.31
C VAL A 2 24.18 -17.60 1.36
N HIS A 3 22.88 -17.32 1.17
CA HIS A 3 22.09 -16.49 2.07
C HIS A 3 21.34 -17.35 3.11
N SER A 4 20.85 -16.73 4.18
CA SER A 4 19.96 -17.37 5.13
C SER A 4 18.71 -17.89 4.39
N GLY A 5 18.30 -19.15 4.63
CA GLY A 5 17.22 -19.80 3.89
C GLY A 5 17.67 -20.69 2.73
N GLY A 6 19.00 -20.90 2.55
CA GLY A 6 19.52 -21.83 1.56
C GLY A 6 19.58 -21.30 0.12
N ARG A 7 19.25 -20.01 -0.09
CA ARG A 7 19.43 -19.35 -1.39
C ARG A 7 20.90 -19.12 -1.68
N TYR A 8 21.31 -19.29 -2.93
CA TYR A 8 22.68 -19.07 -3.35
C TYR A 8 22.79 -18.24 -4.64
N VAL A 9 23.94 -17.52 -4.74
CA VAL A 9 24.39 -16.87 -5.97
C VAL A 9 25.78 -17.39 -6.30
N ASN A 10 25.94 -18.01 -7.47
CA ASN A 10 27.21 -18.45 -7.99
C ASN A 10 27.72 -17.49 -9.05
N TYR A 11 28.92 -16.99 -8.86
CA TYR A 11 29.61 -16.08 -9.78
C TYR A 11 30.67 -16.88 -10.56
N ARG A 12 30.65 -16.78 -11.87
CA ARG A 12 31.71 -17.31 -12.75
C ARG A 12 32.31 -16.18 -13.55
N TYR A 13 33.62 -16.18 -13.62
CA TYR A 13 34.39 -15.16 -14.30
C TYR A 13 35.09 -15.75 -15.52
N ASN A 14 35.27 -14.96 -16.57
CA ASN A 14 36.08 -15.34 -17.74
C ASN A 14 37.59 -15.27 -17.41
N ALA A 15 38.44 -15.59 -18.39
CA ALA A 15 39.91 -15.60 -18.21
C ALA A 15 40.48 -14.20 -17.94
N GLU A 16 39.80 -13.17 -18.37
CA GLU A 16 40.14 -11.76 -18.20
C GLU A 16 39.66 -11.18 -16.85
N GLY A 17 38.93 -11.98 -16.05
CA GLY A 17 38.41 -11.58 -14.75
C GLY A 17 37.06 -10.85 -14.79
N SER A 18 36.42 -10.75 -15.94
CA SER A 18 35.07 -10.19 -16.08
C SER A 18 34.01 -11.23 -15.72
N LEU A 19 32.91 -10.81 -15.14
CA LEU A 19 31.79 -11.66 -14.75
C LEU A 19 31.14 -12.29 -16.02
N ALA A 20 31.23 -13.62 -16.15
CA ALA A 20 30.72 -14.33 -17.31
C ALA A 20 29.34 -14.96 -17.07
N GLU A 21 29.06 -15.39 -15.83
CA GLU A 21 27.79 -16.04 -15.52
C GLU A 21 27.41 -15.82 -14.05
N LEU A 22 26.11 -15.66 -13.81
CA LEU A 22 25.48 -15.67 -12.49
C LEU A 22 24.41 -16.75 -12.48
N ASP A 23 24.45 -17.66 -11.49
CA ASP A 23 23.36 -18.60 -11.23
C ASP A 23 22.71 -18.27 -9.90
N TYR A 24 21.40 -18.17 -9.91
CA TYR A 24 20.56 -18.03 -8.74
C TYR A 24 19.82 -19.33 -8.49
N GLY A 25 19.74 -19.75 -7.23
CA GLY A 25 19.02 -20.97 -6.86
C GLY A 25 18.81 -21.09 -5.35
N GLU A 26 18.14 -22.17 -4.98
CA GLU A 26 17.83 -22.50 -3.59
C GLU A 26 18.16 -23.97 -3.31
N GLY A 27 18.87 -24.23 -2.21
CA GLY A 27 19.30 -25.58 -1.82
C GLY A 27 20.19 -26.25 -2.89
N ASP A 28 19.96 -27.53 -3.13
CA ASP A 28 20.67 -28.34 -4.14
C ASP A 28 19.92 -28.41 -5.48
N ALA A 29 18.87 -27.62 -5.67
CA ALA A 29 18.09 -27.61 -6.90
C ALA A 29 18.86 -26.95 -8.07
N ALA A 30 18.43 -27.22 -9.31
CA ALA A 30 18.94 -26.50 -10.47
C ALA A 30 18.66 -24.99 -10.32
N PRO A 31 19.55 -24.12 -10.89
CA PRO A 31 19.33 -22.69 -10.82
C PRO A 31 17.94 -22.30 -11.34
N THR A 32 17.27 -21.41 -10.62
CA THR A 32 15.97 -20.85 -11.04
C THR A 32 16.15 -19.78 -12.11
N ALA A 33 17.31 -19.10 -12.12
CA ALA A 33 17.68 -18.18 -13.19
C ALA A 33 19.20 -18.22 -13.41
N THR A 34 19.61 -18.11 -14.67
CA THR A 34 21.02 -17.99 -15.08
C THR A 34 21.18 -16.74 -15.94
N TYR A 35 22.14 -15.88 -15.59
CA TYR A 35 22.55 -14.73 -16.39
C TYR A 35 23.92 -15.00 -17.02
N ARG A 36 24.05 -14.74 -18.33
CA ARG A 36 25.31 -14.86 -19.06
C ARG A 36 25.72 -13.53 -19.66
N PHE A 37 27.02 -13.23 -19.59
CA PHE A 37 27.62 -11.99 -20.06
C PHE A 37 28.76 -12.29 -21.02
N GLU A 38 28.76 -11.61 -22.15
CA GLU A 38 29.84 -11.69 -23.16
C GLU A 38 30.45 -10.32 -23.33
N TYR A 39 31.77 -10.30 -23.49
CA TYR A 39 32.56 -9.06 -23.60
C TYR A 39 33.36 -9.07 -24.89
N ASP A 40 33.64 -7.92 -25.46
CA ASP A 40 34.55 -7.79 -26.56
C ASP A 40 36.02 -7.77 -26.09
N SER A 41 36.94 -7.64 -27.04
CA SER A 41 38.38 -7.61 -26.74
C SER A 41 38.88 -6.40 -25.94
N LEU A 42 38.02 -5.38 -25.77
CA LEU A 42 38.29 -4.20 -24.90
C LEU A 42 37.64 -4.33 -23.54
N GLY A 43 37.00 -5.47 -23.24
CA GLY A 43 36.31 -5.71 -21.96
C GLY A 43 34.95 -5.03 -21.83
N ARG A 44 34.35 -4.55 -22.93
CA ARG A 44 33.03 -3.93 -22.94
C ARG A 44 31.96 -5.02 -23.07
N LEU A 45 30.89 -4.89 -22.31
CA LEU A 45 29.73 -5.81 -22.38
C LEU A 45 29.07 -5.67 -23.77
N ILE A 46 29.00 -6.78 -24.53
CA ILE A 46 28.37 -6.81 -25.85
C ILE A 46 27.11 -7.64 -25.85
N ARG A 47 26.91 -8.54 -24.89
CA ARG A 47 25.69 -9.31 -24.73
C ARG A 47 25.43 -9.68 -23.29
N SER A 48 24.18 -9.60 -22.90
CA SER A 48 23.67 -10.24 -21.68
C SER A 48 22.45 -11.11 -22.02
N GLN A 49 22.28 -12.22 -21.31
CA GLN A 49 21.14 -13.12 -21.48
C GLN A 49 20.66 -13.57 -20.11
N GLN A 50 19.34 -13.52 -19.92
CA GLN A 50 18.68 -14.23 -18.83
C GLN A 50 18.08 -15.53 -19.37
N ARG A 51 18.18 -16.60 -18.58
CA ARG A 51 17.71 -17.93 -18.96
C ARG A 51 16.96 -18.57 -17.81
N ASP A 52 15.87 -19.23 -18.15
CA ASP A 52 15.21 -20.21 -17.32
C ASP A 52 15.50 -21.59 -17.90
N GLY A 53 16.33 -22.37 -17.22
CA GLY A 53 16.88 -23.61 -17.73
C GLY A 53 17.58 -23.39 -19.08
N ASN A 54 17.06 -24.01 -20.16
CA ASN A 54 17.60 -23.86 -21.50
C ASN A 54 16.94 -22.74 -22.32
N THR A 55 15.88 -22.14 -21.84
CA THR A 55 15.13 -21.10 -22.57
C THR A 55 15.74 -19.73 -22.26
N VAL A 56 16.03 -18.95 -23.32
CA VAL A 56 16.40 -17.52 -23.15
C VAL A 56 15.11 -16.72 -23.01
N THR A 57 14.92 -16.14 -21.83
CA THR A 57 13.76 -15.30 -21.51
C THR A 57 13.98 -13.85 -21.90
N GLN A 58 15.21 -13.38 -21.74
CA GLN A 58 15.62 -12.04 -22.13
C GLN A 58 17.03 -12.05 -22.70
N ARG A 59 17.27 -11.19 -23.70
CA ARG A 59 18.60 -10.99 -24.30
C ARG A 59 18.80 -9.53 -24.63
N THR A 60 19.99 -9.00 -24.33
CA THR A 60 20.43 -7.66 -24.71
C THR A 60 21.73 -7.77 -25.50
N GLU A 61 21.86 -7.00 -26.58
CA GLU A 61 23.08 -6.88 -27.41
C GLU A 61 23.47 -5.41 -27.54
N GLN A 62 24.77 -5.13 -27.44
CA GLN A 62 25.34 -3.80 -27.58
C GLN A 62 26.44 -3.78 -28.62
N LEU A 63 26.46 -2.76 -29.46
CA LEU A 63 27.50 -2.52 -30.47
C LEU A 63 28.12 -1.14 -30.19
N TYR A 64 29.42 -1.06 -30.40
CA TYR A 64 30.19 0.18 -30.16
C TYR A 64 30.87 0.64 -31.43
N ASP A 65 31.01 1.94 -31.61
CA ASP A 65 31.79 2.53 -32.67
C ASP A 65 33.29 2.54 -32.37
N THR A 66 34.07 3.01 -33.32
CA THR A 66 35.55 3.10 -33.19
C THR A 66 36.01 4.14 -32.16
N ALA A 67 35.14 5.07 -31.73
CA ALA A 67 35.38 6.03 -30.68
C ALA A 67 34.87 5.52 -29.29
N ASN A 68 34.52 4.25 -29.17
CA ASN A 68 34.09 3.61 -27.93
C ASN A 68 32.70 4.07 -27.42
N ARG A 69 31.85 4.62 -28.31
CA ARG A 69 30.48 5.04 -27.99
C ARG A 69 29.52 3.96 -28.42
N LEU A 70 28.37 3.85 -27.71
CA LEU A 70 27.28 2.91 -28.06
C LEU A 70 26.72 3.30 -29.45
N SER A 71 26.87 2.43 -30.46
CA SER A 71 26.37 2.67 -31.81
C SER A 71 25.04 1.98 -32.09
N ALA A 72 24.75 0.90 -31.38
CA ALA A 72 23.44 0.26 -31.40
C ALA A 72 23.25 -0.59 -30.15
N GLN A 73 22.00 -0.74 -29.75
CA GLN A 73 21.59 -1.77 -28.80
C GLN A 73 20.33 -2.48 -29.29
N GLY A 74 20.21 -3.74 -28.92
CA GLY A 74 19.03 -4.53 -29.22
C GLY A 74 18.68 -5.42 -28.06
N TRP A 75 17.40 -5.70 -27.91
CA TRP A 75 16.92 -6.63 -26.89
C TRP A 75 15.78 -7.46 -27.42
N THR A 76 15.63 -8.66 -26.87
CA THR A 76 14.54 -9.59 -27.19
C THR A 76 13.81 -9.94 -25.91
N ILE A 77 12.50 -9.76 -25.90
CA ILE A 77 11.62 -9.98 -24.77
C ILE A 77 10.37 -10.71 -25.26
N GLY A 78 10.05 -11.86 -24.64
CA GLY A 78 8.86 -12.63 -25.01
C GLY A 78 8.80 -12.99 -26.51
N GLY A 79 9.97 -13.19 -27.15
CA GLY A 79 10.08 -13.47 -28.59
C GLY A 79 10.01 -12.26 -29.51
N THR A 80 9.72 -11.06 -28.99
CA THR A 80 9.74 -9.79 -29.74
C THR A 80 11.13 -9.16 -29.66
N SER A 81 11.70 -8.77 -30.81
CA SER A 81 13.01 -8.13 -30.86
C SER A 81 12.88 -6.63 -31.16
N TYR A 82 13.58 -5.85 -30.36
CA TYR A 82 13.68 -4.39 -30.44
C TYR A 82 15.12 -3.99 -30.76
N ARG A 83 15.30 -2.89 -31.45
CA ARG A 83 16.63 -2.35 -31.77
C ARG A 83 16.61 -0.83 -31.83
N GLU A 84 17.67 -0.25 -31.28
CA GLU A 84 18.00 1.16 -31.39
C GLU A 84 19.37 1.33 -32.02
N SER A 85 19.58 2.47 -32.68
CA SER A 85 20.90 2.81 -33.20
C SER A 85 21.19 4.30 -33.08
N TYR A 86 22.45 4.62 -32.78
CA TYR A 86 22.94 5.94 -32.42
C TYR A 86 23.94 6.43 -33.48
N ALA A 87 23.76 7.63 -33.97
CA ALA A 87 24.71 8.29 -34.84
C ALA A 87 25.25 9.57 -34.18
N TYR A 88 26.54 9.80 -34.35
CA TYR A 88 27.27 10.89 -33.69
C TYR A 88 27.95 11.77 -34.73
N ASP A 89 28.08 13.06 -34.40
CA ASP A 89 28.90 13.98 -35.16
C ASP A 89 30.37 13.53 -35.11
N ALA A 90 31.00 13.49 -36.24
CA ALA A 90 32.40 13.01 -36.37
C ALA A 90 33.43 14.04 -35.80
N SER A 91 33.07 15.31 -35.74
CA SER A 91 33.98 16.39 -35.33
C SER A 91 34.03 16.57 -33.82
N ASP A 92 32.89 16.37 -33.12
CA ASP A 92 32.80 16.68 -31.68
C ASP A 92 32.16 15.57 -30.82
N GLY A 93 31.63 14.54 -31.45
CA GLY A 93 31.08 13.40 -30.76
C GLY A 93 29.66 13.57 -30.23
N SER A 94 29.00 14.68 -30.50
CA SER A 94 27.60 14.90 -30.11
C SER A 94 26.66 13.90 -30.77
N LEU A 95 25.64 13.40 -30.05
CA LEU A 95 24.60 12.53 -30.60
C LEU A 95 23.75 13.33 -31.60
N THR A 96 23.70 12.88 -32.86
CA THR A 96 22.92 13.56 -33.91
C THR A 96 21.62 12.86 -34.21
N THR A 97 21.58 11.55 -34.02
CA THR A 97 20.39 10.75 -34.35
C THR A 97 20.29 9.54 -33.45
N LEU A 98 19.08 9.27 -32.96
CA LEU A 98 18.66 8.01 -32.36
C LEU A 98 17.53 7.44 -33.20
N ASN A 99 17.74 6.25 -33.80
CA ASN A 99 16.62 5.48 -34.34
C ASN A 99 16.09 4.60 -33.22
N THR A 100 14.86 4.83 -32.85
CA THR A 100 14.24 4.19 -31.67
C THR A 100 13.66 2.82 -32.01
N ALA A 101 13.40 2.03 -31.00
CA ALA A 101 12.84 0.69 -31.13
C ALA A 101 11.37 0.69 -31.63
N VAL A 102 10.64 1.77 -31.49
CA VAL A 102 9.27 1.95 -32.03
C VAL A 102 9.27 2.34 -33.53
N GLY A 103 10.45 2.40 -34.16
CA GLY A 103 10.57 2.71 -35.59
C GLY A 103 10.51 4.21 -35.91
N THR A 104 10.59 5.07 -34.90
CA THR A 104 10.77 6.51 -35.07
C THR A 104 12.25 6.90 -35.05
N LYS A 105 12.53 8.11 -35.49
CA LYS A 105 13.86 8.69 -35.46
C LYS A 105 13.83 10.00 -34.66
N ILE A 106 14.77 10.18 -33.74
CA ILE A 106 14.98 11.44 -33.03
C ILE A 106 16.24 12.11 -33.62
N GLY A 107 16.11 13.34 -34.08
CA GLY A 107 17.23 14.18 -34.54
C GLY A 107 17.54 15.22 -33.48
N TYR A 108 18.82 15.41 -33.15
CA TYR A 108 19.31 16.30 -32.11
C TYR A 108 20.04 17.50 -32.74
N ASN A 109 19.73 18.70 -32.26
CA ASN A 109 20.42 19.92 -32.62
C ASN A 109 21.00 20.60 -31.37
N TYR A 110 22.18 21.15 -31.51
CA TYR A 110 22.92 21.79 -30.42
C TYR A 110 23.22 23.24 -30.73
N ASP A 111 23.37 24.06 -29.71
CA ASP A 111 23.91 25.42 -29.84
C ASP A 111 25.44 25.44 -29.94
N ALA A 112 25.99 26.63 -30.08
CA ALA A 112 27.47 26.82 -30.18
C ALA A 112 28.22 26.38 -28.93
N LEU A 113 27.56 26.26 -27.76
CA LEU A 113 28.15 25.79 -26.51
C LEU A 113 27.89 24.27 -26.30
N LYS A 114 27.36 23.59 -27.29
CA LYS A 114 27.04 22.15 -27.26
C LYS A 114 25.92 21.76 -26.28
N ARG A 115 25.07 22.69 -25.93
CA ARG A 115 23.85 22.42 -25.18
C ARG A 115 22.75 22.04 -26.17
N LEU A 116 21.87 21.14 -25.75
CA LEU A 116 20.74 20.69 -26.56
C LEU A 116 19.80 21.88 -26.88
N ARG A 117 19.64 22.17 -28.17
CA ARG A 117 18.73 23.21 -28.65
C ARG A 117 17.35 22.66 -29.04
N SER A 118 17.33 21.50 -29.68
CA SER A 118 16.08 20.82 -29.99
C SER A 118 16.26 19.32 -30.23
N ARG A 119 15.15 18.61 -30.03
CA ARG A 119 14.95 17.21 -30.46
C ARG A 119 13.72 17.17 -31.35
N ALA A 120 13.86 16.65 -32.57
CA ALA A 120 12.75 16.49 -33.49
C ALA A 120 12.49 14.98 -33.72
N VAL A 121 11.24 14.56 -33.58
CA VAL A 121 10.79 13.17 -33.72
C VAL A 121 10.17 12.99 -35.09
N TYR A 122 10.55 11.90 -35.79
CA TYR A 122 10.12 11.59 -37.14
C TYR A 122 9.58 10.17 -37.26
N GLN A 123 8.51 9.99 -38.01
CA GLN A 123 8.07 8.69 -38.52
C GLN A 123 8.57 8.55 -39.97
N GLY A 124 9.62 7.75 -40.20
CA GLY A 124 10.32 7.74 -41.46
C GLY A 124 10.94 9.09 -41.80
N SER A 125 10.43 9.80 -42.83
CA SER A 125 10.82 11.18 -43.17
C SER A 125 9.85 12.24 -42.70
N THR A 126 8.68 11.84 -42.22
CA THR A 126 7.63 12.79 -41.73
C THR A 126 7.90 13.21 -40.32
N PRO A 127 8.09 14.50 -40.05
CA PRO A 127 8.23 15.00 -38.69
C PRO A 127 6.89 14.88 -37.96
N LEU A 128 6.92 14.47 -36.69
CA LEU A 128 5.72 14.35 -35.82
C LEU A 128 5.62 15.56 -34.88
N PHE A 129 6.65 15.72 -34.05
CA PHE A 129 6.76 16.84 -33.11
C PHE A 129 8.23 17.15 -32.80
N GLU A 130 8.46 18.31 -32.19
CA GLU A 130 9.77 18.77 -31.75
C GLU A 130 9.69 19.36 -30.36
N ASN A 131 10.68 19.10 -29.51
CA ASN A 131 10.87 19.88 -28.31
C ASN A 131 12.07 20.82 -28.45
N ARG A 132 11.95 22.02 -27.92
CA ARG A 132 12.93 23.10 -28.02
C ARG A 132 13.34 23.63 -26.67
N TYR A 133 14.61 24.03 -26.58
CA TYR A 133 15.24 24.56 -25.39
C TYR A 133 15.84 25.92 -25.68
N ALA A 134 15.58 26.90 -24.81
CA ALA A 134 16.34 28.15 -24.78
C ALA A 134 16.90 28.34 -23.35
N TYR A 135 18.12 28.86 -23.27
CA TYR A 135 18.87 28.94 -22.01
C TYR A 135 18.91 30.35 -21.46
N ALA A 136 18.77 30.48 -20.16
CA ALA A 136 18.80 31.73 -19.44
C ALA A 136 20.14 32.47 -19.62
N THR A 137 20.06 33.79 -19.71
CA THR A 137 21.21 34.70 -19.79
C THR A 137 21.31 35.53 -18.53
N GLN A 138 22.50 35.64 -17.97
CA GLN A 138 22.80 36.57 -16.87
C GLN A 138 23.20 37.96 -17.37
N SER A 139 23.22 38.93 -16.46
CA SER A 139 23.67 40.28 -16.76
C SER A 139 25.05 40.31 -17.45
N GLY A 140 25.17 41.01 -18.59
CA GLY A 140 26.38 41.03 -19.39
C GLY A 140 26.42 39.99 -20.52
N ASN A 141 25.31 39.43 -20.94
CA ASN A 141 25.17 38.42 -22.00
C ASN A 141 25.91 37.10 -21.73
N GLN A 142 26.13 36.76 -20.48
CA GLN A 142 26.70 35.46 -20.11
C GLN A 142 25.57 34.40 -20.12
N SER A 143 25.70 33.41 -20.99
CA SER A 143 24.75 32.30 -21.06
C SER A 143 25.00 31.30 -19.96
N THR A 144 23.93 30.78 -19.33
CA THR A 144 23.92 29.75 -18.28
C THR A 144 23.66 28.39 -18.87
N ALA A 145 23.71 27.34 -18.04
CA ALA A 145 23.20 26.02 -18.38
C ALA A 145 21.69 25.86 -18.05
N LEU A 146 21.09 26.83 -17.37
CA LEU A 146 19.66 26.77 -16.95
C LEU A 146 18.76 26.99 -18.15
N VAL A 147 17.75 26.16 -18.29
CA VAL A 147 16.72 26.24 -19.35
C VAL A 147 15.71 27.31 -18.98
N GLU A 148 15.60 28.39 -19.72
CA GLU A 148 14.62 29.45 -19.52
C GLU A 148 13.29 29.16 -20.21
N PHE A 149 13.34 28.62 -21.47
CA PHE A 149 12.16 28.22 -22.21
C PHE A 149 12.28 26.78 -22.69
N PHE A 150 11.20 26.05 -22.54
CA PHE A 150 11.06 24.66 -22.94
C PHE A 150 9.67 24.43 -23.52
N ASN A 151 9.56 23.88 -24.73
CA ASN A 151 8.26 23.56 -25.31
C ASN A 151 8.30 22.32 -26.21
N TYR A 152 7.14 21.69 -26.33
CA TYR A 152 6.83 20.73 -27.39
C TYR A 152 5.90 21.38 -28.39
N ARG A 153 6.18 21.15 -29.68
CA ARG A 153 5.37 21.66 -30.80
C ARG A 153 5.08 20.55 -31.77
N LEU A 154 3.89 20.56 -32.37
CA LEU A 154 3.60 19.74 -33.52
C LEU A 154 4.50 20.18 -34.69
N ALA A 155 4.85 19.21 -35.52
CA ALA A 155 5.63 19.52 -36.71
C ALA A 155 4.75 20.28 -37.74
N SER A 156 5.32 21.30 -38.35
CA SER A 156 4.72 22.04 -39.48
C SER A 156 5.77 22.37 -40.52
N ASP A 157 5.35 22.60 -41.78
CA ASP A 157 6.24 22.89 -42.92
C ASP A 157 7.03 24.20 -42.75
N ASP A 158 6.49 25.16 -42.00
CA ASP A 158 7.12 26.45 -41.70
C ASP A 158 7.93 26.46 -40.39
N GLY A 159 7.93 25.34 -39.65
CA GLY A 159 8.61 25.20 -38.36
C GLY A 159 7.93 25.92 -37.21
N ASN A 160 6.68 26.42 -37.37
CA ASN A 160 5.88 27.11 -36.36
C ASN A 160 4.60 26.33 -36.00
N GLY A 161 4.69 25.03 -35.91
CA GLY A 161 3.55 24.20 -35.53
C GLY A 161 2.99 24.58 -34.14
N ASP A 162 1.75 24.15 -33.90
CA ASP A 162 1.04 24.43 -32.66
C ASP A 162 1.83 23.91 -31.44
N ILE A 163 1.84 24.70 -30.38
CA ILE A 163 2.43 24.31 -29.11
C ILE A 163 1.53 23.25 -28.47
N ILE A 164 2.11 22.11 -28.12
CA ILE A 164 1.46 21.06 -27.32
C ILE A 164 1.51 21.50 -25.85
N VAL A 165 2.72 21.77 -25.35
CA VAL A 165 2.98 22.39 -24.05
C VAL A 165 4.19 23.32 -24.15
N GLY A 166 4.18 24.43 -23.41
CA GLY A 166 5.27 25.39 -23.39
C GLY A 166 5.43 26.00 -22.00
N TYR A 167 6.67 26.05 -21.54
CA TYR A 167 6.99 26.54 -20.19
C TYR A 167 8.11 27.56 -20.23
N GLN A 168 8.00 28.58 -19.36
CA GLN A 168 9.09 29.45 -18.95
C GLN A 168 9.45 29.15 -17.50
N TYR A 169 10.76 29.02 -17.23
CA TYR A 169 11.30 28.76 -15.90
C TYR A 169 12.10 29.97 -15.41
N GLU A 170 11.89 30.36 -14.17
CA GLU A 170 12.67 31.35 -13.46
C GLU A 170 13.45 30.68 -12.31
N TYR A 171 14.61 31.25 -11.93
CA TYR A 171 15.51 30.60 -10.99
C TYR A 171 16.02 31.59 -9.96
N ASP A 172 16.27 31.09 -8.74
CA ASP A 172 17.03 31.79 -7.72
C ASP A 172 18.54 31.83 -8.07
N LYS A 173 19.33 32.44 -7.19
CA LYS A 173 20.82 32.53 -7.34
C LYS A 173 21.49 31.15 -7.19
N GLY A 174 20.88 30.20 -6.54
CA GLY A 174 21.33 28.82 -6.37
C GLY A 174 21.03 27.93 -7.58
N GLY A 175 20.21 28.43 -8.52
CA GLY A 175 19.73 27.71 -9.69
C GLY A 175 18.56 26.79 -9.35
N ASN A 176 17.82 27.07 -8.28
CA ASN A 176 16.56 26.39 -7.99
C ASN A 176 15.43 27.08 -8.75
N ILE A 177 14.46 26.31 -9.27
CA ILE A 177 13.28 26.83 -9.95
C ILE A 177 12.44 27.58 -8.93
N THR A 178 12.10 28.85 -9.21
CA THR A 178 11.20 29.65 -8.37
C THR A 178 9.83 29.84 -8.99
N ASP A 179 9.78 29.88 -10.32
CA ASP A 179 8.51 30.10 -11.04
C ASP A 179 8.47 29.28 -12.32
N ILE A 180 7.32 28.72 -12.59
CA ILE A 180 6.97 28.09 -13.87
C ILE A 180 5.76 28.82 -14.44
N LYS A 181 5.87 29.24 -15.70
CA LYS A 181 4.78 29.86 -16.44
C LYS A 181 4.45 29.02 -17.65
N ALA A 182 3.18 28.81 -17.94
CA ALA A 182 2.72 28.15 -19.15
C ALA A 182 2.59 29.15 -20.31
N GLU A 183 3.00 28.75 -21.51
CA GLU A 183 2.74 29.50 -22.76
C GLU A 183 1.39 29.07 -23.33
N VAL A 184 0.37 29.92 -23.20
CA VAL A 184 -0.99 29.69 -23.71
C VAL A 184 -1.33 30.83 -24.69
N ASP A 185 -1.63 30.47 -25.94
CA ASP A 185 -1.96 31.44 -27.02
C ASP A 185 -0.92 32.57 -27.17
N GLY A 186 0.35 32.28 -26.91
CA GLY A 186 1.45 33.25 -26.98
C GLY A 186 1.54 34.19 -25.77
N ALA A 187 0.75 33.99 -24.73
CA ALA A 187 0.83 34.68 -23.45
C ALA A 187 1.47 33.75 -22.39
N LEU A 188 2.23 34.31 -21.46
CA LEU A 188 2.75 33.59 -20.32
C LEU A 188 1.81 33.76 -19.13
N ILE A 189 1.32 32.64 -18.60
CA ILE A 189 0.41 32.57 -17.46
C ILE A 189 1.15 31.84 -16.33
N SER A 190 1.12 32.38 -15.11
CA SER A 190 1.69 31.70 -13.94
C SER A 190 1.05 30.33 -13.75
N LEU A 191 1.87 29.32 -13.59
CA LEU A 191 1.46 27.94 -13.36
C LEU A 191 1.85 27.50 -11.95
N GLU A 192 3.10 27.77 -11.54
CA GLU A 192 3.63 27.35 -10.25
C GLU A 192 4.63 28.39 -9.71
N HIS A 193 4.69 28.50 -8.37
CA HIS A 193 5.67 29.31 -7.65
C HIS A 193 6.24 28.54 -6.45
N TYR A 194 7.55 28.65 -6.19
CA TYR A 194 8.25 27.92 -5.15
C TYR A 194 9.15 28.81 -4.31
N GLU A 195 9.12 28.59 -3.01
CA GLU A 195 10.04 29.20 -2.06
C GLU A 195 10.81 28.10 -1.29
N TYR A 196 12.09 28.37 -1.03
CA TYR A 196 12.99 27.43 -0.35
C TYR A 196 13.51 28.00 0.96
N ASP A 197 13.84 27.10 1.90
CA ASP A 197 14.59 27.50 3.11
C ASP A 197 16.01 27.96 2.73
N GLU A 198 16.42 29.13 3.24
CA GLU A 198 17.70 29.74 2.90
C GLU A 198 18.93 28.95 3.38
N LYS A 199 18.77 28.07 4.40
CA LYS A 199 19.90 27.36 5.02
C LYS A 199 20.12 25.98 4.43
N GLN A 200 19.03 25.23 4.22
CA GLN A 200 19.06 23.83 3.83
C GLN A 200 18.56 23.61 2.40
N GLY A 201 17.92 24.61 1.79
CA GLY A 201 17.38 24.54 0.44
C GLY A 201 16.16 23.63 0.31
N GLN A 202 15.47 23.34 1.42
CA GLN A 202 14.25 22.55 1.44
C GLN A 202 13.08 23.35 0.88
N LEU A 203 12.14 22.71 0.21
CA LEU A 203 10.91 23.33 -0.27
C LEU A 203 10.07 23.80 0.93
N LYS A 204 9.81 25.10 1.00
CA LYS A 204 9.07 25.73 2.10
C LYS A 204 7.63 26.06 1.70
N THR A 205 7.45 26.62 0.50
CA THR A 205 6.14 27.00 -0.02
C THR A 205 6.05 26.58 -1.47
N ALA A 206 4.92 26.07 -1.88
CA ALA A 206 4.57 25.85 -3.27
C ALA A 206 3.18 26.40 -3.54
N ILE A 207 2.99 27.07 -4.68
CA ILE A 207 1.72 27.63 -5.10
C ILE A 207 1.43 27.15 -6.52
N ARG A 208 0.25 26.59 -6.73
CA ARG A 208 -0.27 26.27 -8.05
C ARG A 208 -1.30 27.33 -8.45
N TYR A 209 -1.22 27.75 -9.70
CA TYR A 209 -2.17 28.70 -10.28
C TYR A 209 -3.04 27.98 -11.31
N GLU A 210 -4.32 28.35 -11.34
CA GLU A 210 -5.25 27.93 -12.36
C GLU A 210 -5.85 29.18 -13.02
N ASN A 211 -5.74 29.29 -14.35
CA ASN A 211 -6.14 30.47 -15.10
C ASN A 211 -5.53 31.80 -14.61
N GLY A 212 -4.33 31.71 -13.98
CA GLY A 212 -3.59 32.86 -13.44
C GLY A 212 -4.01 33.31 -12.04
N GLU A 213 -4.96 32.63 -11.42
CA GLU A 213 -5.36 32.82 -10.02
C GLU A 213 -4.78 31.68 -9.17
N GLU A 214 -4.44 31.96 -7.91
CA GLU A 214 -3.96 30.96 -6.97
C GLU A 214 -5.05 29.93 -6.71
N ALA A 215 -4.77 28.65 -6.98
CA ALA A 215 -5.69 27.54 -6.80
C ALA A 215 -5.35 26.72 -5.56
N ASP A 216 -4.06 26.43 -5.35
CA ASP A 216 -3.57 25.69 -4.19
C ASP A 216 -2.28 26.34 -3.68
N ARG A 217 -2.11 26.26 -2.37
CA ARG A 217 -0.89 26.66 -1.65
C ARG A 217 -0.54 25.58 -0.64
N TRP A 218 0.69 25.08 -0.68
CA TRP A 218 1.26 24.19 0.31
C TRP A 218 2.36 24.91 1.08
N THR A 219 2.34 24.76 2.40
CA THR A 219 3.38 25.28 3.29
C THR A 219 3.93 24.15 4.17
N TYR A 220 5.23 23.94 4.12
CA TYR A 220 5.91 22.85 4.81
C TYR A 220 6.73 23.35 5.99
N SER A 221 6.73 22.60 7.08
CA SER A 221 7.67 22.83 8.19
C SER A 221 8.52 21.59 8.46
N TYR A 222 9.76 21.82 8.87
CA TYR A 222 10.75 20.76 9.06
C TYR A 222 11.46 20.90 10.39
N ASP A 223 11.96 19.79 10.93
CA ASP A 223 12.94 19.80 11.99
C ASP A 223 14.37 19.99 11.44
N THR A 224 15.36 20.02 12.33
CA THR A 224 16.78 20.20 11.94
C THR A 224 17.39 18.97 11.24
N ALA A 225 16.75 17.80 11.30
CA ALA A 225 17.16 16.56 10.63
C ALA A 225 16.46 16.38 9.27
N GLY A 226 15.62 17.34 8.86
CA GLY A 226 14.87 17.27 7.62
C GLY A 226 13.61 16.42 7.68
N ASN A 227 13.13 16.09 8.88
CA ASN A 227 11.82 15.47 8.99
C ASN A 227 10.73 16.52 8.76
N ILE A 228 9.74 16.23 7.91
CA ILE A 228 8.57 17.08 7.71
C ILE A 228 7.71 17.00 8.97
N LEU A 229 7.40 18.14 9.58
CA LEU A 229 6.58 18.21 10.80
C LEU A 229 5.12 18.53 10.48
N SER A 230 4.89 19.32 9.44
CA SER A 230 3.55 19.64 8.98
C SER A 230 3.54 20.03 7.51
N GLU A 231 2.43 19.75 6.86
CA GLU A 231 1.99 20.32 5.60
C GLU A 231 0.67 21.03 5.81
N ASP A 232 0.61 22.31 5.44
CA ASP A 232 -0.61 23.10 5.44
C ASP A 232 -1.00 23.36 3.99
N HIS A 233 -2.09 22.75 3.54
CA HIS A 233 -2.66 22.90 2.20
C HIS A 233 -3.87 23.83 2.25
N GLU A 234 -3.77 24.97 1.57
CA GLU A 234 -4.86 25.91 1.32
C GLU A 234 -5.29 25.79 -0.14
N GLY A 235 -6.58 25.51 -0.40
CA GLY A 235 -7.11 25.32 -1.74
C GLY A 235 -8.55 24.82 -1.72
N SER A 236 -8.93 24.05 -2.74
CA SER A 236 -10.28 23.49 -2.86
C SER A 236 -10.64 22.53 -1.73
N ASN A 237 -9.62 21.82 -1.21
CA ASN A 237 -9.70 20.92 -0.07
C ASN A 237 -8.58 21.34 0.89
N SER A 238 -8.85 22.35 1.73
CA SER A 238 -7.84 22.80 2.71
C SER A 238 -7.68 21.77 3.81
N GLU A 239 -6.48 21.27 3.99
CA GLU A 239 -6.12 20.22 4.97
C GLU A 239 -4.80 20.56 5.66
N LEU A 240 -4.68 20.20 6.94
CA LEU A 240 -3.44 20.29 7.70
C LEU A 240 -3.01 18.88 8.10
N HIS A 241 -1.87 18.45 7.59
CA HIS A 241 -1.26 17.18 7.97
C HIS A 241 -0.17 17.40 9.01
N GLU A 242 -0.19 16.61 10.08
CA GLU A 242 0.80 16.65 11.16
C GLU A 242 1.54 15.31 11.26
N TYR A 243 2.86 15.38 11.31
CA TYR A 243 3.76 14.24 11.32
C TYR A 243 4.53 14.15 12.63
N ALA A 244 4.60 12.98 13.26
CA ALA A 244 5.33 12.79 14.51
C ALA A 244 6.45 11.75 14.37
N TYR A 245 7.58 12.01 15.06
CA TYR A 245 8.81 11.21 15.09
C TYR A 245 9.21 10.93 16.54
N GLU A 246 8.55 9.96 17.17
CA GLU A 246 8.67 9.72 18.62
C GLU A 246 9.61 8.55 18.96
N ASP A 247 10.30 7.93 17.98
CA ASP A 247 11.31 6.89 18.26
C ASP A 247 12.61 7.52 18.77
N GLY A 248 12.91 7.33 20.06
CA GLY A 248 14.12 7.89 20.67
C GLY A 248 15.44 7.28 20.20
N ARG A 249 15.42 6.22 19.38
CA ARG A 249 16.61 5.57 18.81
C ARG A 249 16.76 5.83 17.32
N TRP A 250 15.66 6.10 16.64
CA TRP A 250 15.62 6.33 15.21
C TRP A 250 14.76 7.58 14.91
N GLY A 251 15.39 8.74 15.01
CA GLY A 251 14.69 10.04 15.02
C GLY A 251 14.08 10.45 13.69
N ASP A 252 14.37 9.78 12.59
CA ASP A 252 13.79 9.99 11.26
C ASP A 252 12.71 8.95 10.91
N LEU A 253 12.37 8.05 11.85
CA LEU A 253 11.27 7.12 11.69
C LEU A 253 9.93 7.82 11.96
N LEU A 254 9.06 7.91 10.95
CA LEU A 254 7.72 8.49 11.09
C LEU A 254 6.85 7.57 11.97
N THR A 255 6.41 8.06 13.11
CA THR A 255 5.67 7.25 14.08
C THR A 255 4.16 7.48 14.05
N SER A 256 3.72 8.64 13.56
CA SER A 256 2.29 8.85 13.28
C SER A 256 2.06 9.92 12.21
N VAL A 257 0.94 9.82 11.53
CA VAL A 257 0.39 10.80 10.58
C VAL A 257 -1.02 11.13 11.05
N ASP A 258 -1.32 12.41 11.27
CA ASP A 258 -2.64 12.90 11.71
C ASP A 258 -3.22 12.14 12.92
N GLY A 259 -2.31 11.70 13.80
CA GLY A 259 -2.66 10.93 15.00
C GLY A 259 -2.93 9.44 14.76
N ILE A 260 -2.73 8.93 13.54
CA ILE A 260 -2.71 7.49 13.22
C ILE A 260 -1.32 6.95 13.50
N ASP A 261 -1.18 6.05 14.45
CA ASP A 261 0.10 5.43 14.80
C ASP A 261 0.54 4.45 13.70
N LEU A 262 1.79 4.54 13.26
CA LEU A 262 2.42 3.63 12.30
C LEU A 262 3.27 2.59 13.03
N GLU A 263 3.36 1.37 12.47
CA GLU A 263 4.16 0.29 13.05
C GLU A 263 5.24 -0.17 12.06
N TYR A 264 6.42 -0.53 12.58
CA TYR A 264 7.57 -0.92 11.78
C TYR A 264 8.25 -2.18 12.32
N ASP A 265 8.89 -2.93 11.41
CA ASP A 265 9.82 -4.01 11.77
C ASP A 265 11.17 -3.45 12.26
N GLY A 266 12.06 -4.34 12.70
CA GLY A 266 13.40 -3.94 13.19
C GLY A 266 14.34 -3.36 12.12
N SER A 267 13.96 -3.39 10.86
CA SER A 267 14.71 -2.87 9.71
C SER A 267 14.18 -1.52 9.22
N GLY A 268 13.12 -1.00 9.86
CA GLY A 268 12.46 0.25 9.46
C GLY A 268 11.50 0.08 8.29
N ASN A 269 11.02 -1.14 8.01
CA ASN A 269 9.94 -1.33 7.06
C ASN A 269 8.60 -1.25 7.78
N PRO A 270 7.60 -0.53 7.25
CA PRO A 270 6.29 -0.43 7.88
C PRO A 270 5.56 -1.78 7.88
N THR A 271 5.00 -2.17 9.01
CA THR A 271 4.10 -3.33 9.12
C THR A 271 2.65 -2.90 9.18
N PHE A 272 2.40 -1.66 9.65
CA PHE A 272 1.14 -0.96 9.53
C PHE A 272 1.42 0.48 9.08
N TYR A 273 0.77 0.92 8.01
CA TYR A 273 1.04 2.20 7.36
C TYR A 273 -0.25 2.90 6.93
N ALA A 274 -0.32 4.21 7.16
CA ALA A 274 -1.38 5.07 6.67
C ALA A 274 -0.87 5.88 5.47
N ASN A 275 -1.56 5.75 4.34
CA ASN A 275 -1.36 6.57 3.16
C ASN A 275 -2.46 7.66 3.17
N GLY A 276 -2.14 8.83 3.73
CA GLY A 276 -3.16 9.79 4.12
C GLY A 276 -4.09 9.24 5.20
N THR A 277 -5.33 9.71 5.23
CA THR A 277 -6.35 9.25 6.20
C THR A 277 -7.27 8.15 5.66
N GLU A 278 -7.20 7.84 4.37
CA GLU A 278 -8.20 7.01 3.70
C GLU A 278 -7.81 5.53 3.60
N LEU A 279 -6.53 5.20 3.39
CA LEU A 279 -6.08 3.82 3.20
C LEU A 279 -5.09 3.39 4.28
N LEU A 280 -5.48 2.36 5.02
CA LEU A 280 -4.65 1.73 6.04
C LEU A 280 -4.13 0.40 5.51
N TRP A 281 -2.81 0.25 5.47
CA TRP A 281 -2.13 -0.92 4.90
C TRP A 281 -1.49 -1.78 5.98
N ASN A 282 -1.78 -3.08 5.97
CA ASN A 282 -0.95 -4.08 6.65
C ASN A 282 0.07 -4.61 5.65
N MET A 283 1.36 -4.59 6.01
CA MET A 283 2.46 -4.89 5.10
C MET A 283 3.36 -5.99 5.64
N GLU A 284 3.76 -6.90 4.74
CA GLU A 284 4.74 -7.96 5.02
C GLU A 284 5.97 -7.77 4.14
N TRP A 285 7.14 -7.96 4.72
CA TRP A 285 8.42 -7.73 4.06
C TRP A 285 9.27 -8.99 4.03
N GLN A 286 10.03 -9.18 2.94
CA GLN A 286 10.98 -10.28 2.78
C GLN A 286 12.35 -9.75 2.40
N ASN A 287 13.40 -10.57 2.60
CA ASN A 287 14.80 -10.25 2.25
C ASN A 287 15.27 -8.89 2.81
N GLY A 288 14.70 -8.47 3.93
CA GLY A 288 15.05 -7.25 4.65
C GLY A 288 14.32 -5.98 4.21
N ARG A 289 13.88 -5.85 2.95
CA ARG A 289 13.27 -4.59 2.45
C ARG A 289 12.39 -4.73 1.20
N GLN A 290 12.11 -5.92 0.76
CA GLN A 290 11.21 -6.18 -0.36
C GLN A 290 9.80 -6.37 0.17
N LEU A 291 8.87 -5.53 -0.23
CA LEU A 291 7.46 -5.68 0.11
C LEU A 291 6.93 -6.97 -0.52
N SER A 292 6.57 -7.95 0.28
CA SER A 292 6.06 -9.23 -0.21
C SER A 292 4.56 -9.25 -0.33
N ARG A 293 3.87 -8.56 0.59
CA ARG A 293 2.42 -8.48 0.62
C ARG A 293 1.96 -7.16 1.24
N ALA A 294 0.85 -6.63 0.72
CA ALA A 294 0.12 -5.53 1.33
C ALA A 294 -1.38 -5.83 1.29
N THR A 295 -2.10 -5.52 2.38
CA THR A 295 -3.55 -5.73 2.47
C THR A 295 -4.22 -4.48 3.00
N THR A 296 -5.39 -4.14 2.45
CA THR A 296 -6.21 -3.02 2.91
C THR A 296 -7.69 -3.33 2.77
N GLU A 297 -8.49 -2.84 3.69
CA GLU A 297 -9.95 -2.82 3.58
C GLU A 297 -10.33 -1.47 2.94
N ARG A 298 -10.84 -1.50 1.71
CA ARG A 298 -11.31 -0.28 1.02
C ARG A 298 -12.59 0.26 1.61
N ASP A 299 -13.45 -0.66 2.02
CA ASP A 299 -14.72 -0.39 2.68
C ASP A 299 -15.15 -1.65 3.45
N SER A 300 -16.30 -1.60 4.13
CA SER A 300 -16.82 -2.73 4.90
C SER A 300 -17.12 -4.00 4.09
N THR A 301 -17.03 -3.92 2.76
CA THR A 301 -17.37 -5.03 1.84
C THR A 301 -16.22 -5.47 0.94
N THR A 302 -15.15 -4.69 0.86
CA THR A 302 -14.10 -4.89 -0.14
C THR A 302 -12.72 -4.86 0.50
N GLU A 303 -11.94 -5.93 0.28
CA GLU A 303 -10.53 -6.07 0.67
C GLU A 303 -9.68 -6.19 -0.58
N ASP A 304 -8.58 -5.44 -0.64
CA ASP A 304 -7.53 -5.64 -1.62
C ASP A 304 -6.31 -6.33 -0.99
N VAL A 305 -5.81 -7.35 -1.67
CA VAL A 305 -4.59 -8.08 -1.33
C VAL A 305 -3.62 -7.96 -2.50
N LEU A 306 -2.43 -7.40 -2.25
CA LEU A 306 -1.36 -7.26 -3.21
C LEU A 306 -0.21 -8.19 -2.84
N ASP A 307 0.18 -9.08 -3.76
CA ASP A 307 1.34 -9.95 -3.61
C ASP A 307 2.43 -9.54 -4.62
N PHE A 308 3.69 -9.43 -4.17
CA PHE A 308 4.82 -8.97 -4.97
C PHE A 308 5.90 -10.04 -5.06
N ALA A 309 6.48 -10.20 -6.26
CA ALA A 309 7.64 -11.05 -6.47
C ALA A 309 8.82 -10.25 -7.05
N TYR A 310 10.03 -10.69 -6.73
CA TYR A 310 11.28 -10.02 -7.08
C TYR A 310 12.28 -11.01 -7.65
N ASP A 311 13.12 -10.52 -8.54
CA ASP A 311 14.29 -11.27 -8.99
C ASP A 311 15.39 -11.28 -7.90
N ALA A 312 16.47 -11.98 -8.18
CA ALA A 312 17.59 -12.10 -7.25
C ALA A 312 18.40 -10.80 -7.06
N ASN A 313 18.20 -9.79 -7.92
CA ASN A 313 18.78 -8.46 -7.75
C ASN A 313 17.88 -7.54 -6.93
N GLY A 314 16.70 -8.02 -6.53
CA GLY A 314 15.71 -7.23 -5.80
C GLY A 314 14.81 -6.37 -6.68
N ILE A 315 14.82 -6.59 -7.99
CA ILE A 315 13.93 -5.89 -8.92
C ILE A 315 12.60 -6.63 -9.01
N ARG A 316 11.50 -5.90 -8.88
CA ARG A 316 10.14 -6.45 -8.93
C ARG A 316 9.86 -7.08 -10.30
N THR A 317 9.41 -8.34 -10.29
CA THR A 317 9.08 -9.12 -11.49
C THR A 317 7.59 -9.32 -11.66
N SER A 318 6.82 -9.26 -10.58
CA SER A 318 5.36 -9.30 -10.69
C SER A 318 4.68 -8.60 -9.51
N LYS A 319 3.44 -8.20 -9.74
CA LYS A 319 2.45 -7.76 -8.77
C LYS A 319 1.15 -8.49 -9.08
N THR A 320 0.53 -9.12 -8.09
CA THR A 320 -0.81 -9.71 -8.21
C THR A 320 -1.75 -8.95 -7.29
N VAL A 321 -2.79 -8.39 -7.85
CA VAL A 321 -3.86 -7.69 -7.13
C VAL A 321 -5.05 -8.61 -7.04
N THR A 322 -5.46 -8.95 -5.83
CA THR A 322 -6.65 -9.76 -5.57
C THR A 322 -7.65 -8.91 -4.82
N ARG A 323 -8.80 -8.64 -5.45
CA ARG A 323 -9.92 -7.93 -4.84
C ARG A 323 -10.96 -8.93 -4.38
N ASN A 324 -11.17 -9.01 -3.08
CA ASN A 324 -12.19 -9.80 -2.45
C ASN A 324 -13.40 -8.91 -2.14
N THR A 325 -14.56 -9.25 -2.69
CA THR A 325 -15.82 -8.58 -2.36
C THR A 325 -16.64 -9.48 -1.48
N TYR A 326 -17.09 -8.97 -0.36
CA TYR A 326 -17.92 -9.67 0.60
C TYR A 326 -19.38 -9.20 0.51
N ARG A 327 -20.33 -10.07 0.81
CA ARG A 327 -21.73 -9.71 0.92
C ARG A 327 -22.32 -10.22 2.24
N PRO A 328 -23.34 -9.57 2.76
CA PRO A 328 -24.06 -10.11 3.90
C PRO A 328 -24.53 -11.54 3.61
N VAL A 329 -24.32 -12.40 4.57
CA VAL A 329 -24.75 -13.79 4.47
C VAL A 329 -26.28 -13.82 4.39
N GLN A 330 -26.84 -14.39 3.30
CA GLN A 330 -28.26 -14.64 3.23
C GLN A 330 -28.61 -15.67 4.30
N THR A 331 -29.52 -15.31 5.20
CA THR A 331 -29.95 -16.18 6.29
C THR A 331 -31.41 -16.55 6.16
N TYR A 332 -31.72 -17.81 6.47
CA TYR A 332 -33.06 -18.33 6.50
C TYR A 332 -33.40 -18.86 7.88
N LYS A 333 -34.68 -18.76 8.23
CA LYS A 333 -35.18 -19.19 9.51
C LYS A 333 -35.56 -20.67 9.46
N VAL A 334 -34.95 -21.47 10.32
CA VAL A 334 -35.36 -22.86 10.57
C VAL A 334 -36.14 -22.92 11.89
N THR A 335 -37.41 -23.31 11.83
CA THR A 335 -38.32 -23.38 12.99
C THR A 335 -38.61 -24.82 13.33
N PHE A 336 -38.27 -25.25 14.52
CA PHE A 336 -38.56 -26.56 15.06
C PHE A 336 -39.87 -26.51 15.84
N VAL A 337 -40.84 -27.31 15.42
CA VAL A 337 -42.21 -27.34 16.00
C VAL A 337 -42.56 -28.71 16.58
N ALA A 338 -42.97 -28.75 17.81
CA ALA A 338 -43.43 -29.95 18.50
C ALA A 338 -44.81 -29.73 19.13
N ASP A 339 -45.78 -30.62 18.90
CA ASP A 339 -47.17 -30.47 19.35
C ASP A 339 -47.77 -29.08 19.02
N GLY A 340 -47.44 -28.50 17.84
CA GLY A 340 -47.95 -27.22 17.39
C GLY A 340 -47.28 -26.00 18.05
N LYS A 341 -46.28 -26.20 18.89
CA LYS A 341 -45.52 -25.12 19.55
C LYS A 341 -44.10 -25.02 18.99
N THR A 342 -43.62 -23.80 18.75
CA THR A 342 -42.24 -23.56 18.39
C THR A 342 -41.32 -23.93 19.55
N VAL A 343 -40.33 -24.78 19.28
CA VAL A 343 -39.37 -25.29 20.24
C VAL A 343 -38.09 -24.50 20.16
N LYS A 344 -37.61 -24.24 18.92
CA LYS A 344 -36.40 -23.49 18.60
C LYS A 344 -36.62 -22.85 17.26
N THR A 345 -36.07 -21.66 17.13
CA THR A 345 -35.83 -21.04 15.85
C THR A 345 -34.32 -20.76 15.77
N MET A 346 -33.75 -21.02 14.65
CA MET A 346 -32.36 -20.69 14.36
C MET A 346 -32.27 -20.04 12.99
N SER A 347 -31.38 -19.12 12.84
CA SER A 347 -30.95 -18.59 11.53
C SER A 347 -29.80 -19.44 11.01
N VAL A 348 -29.85 -19.79 9.74
CA VAL A 348 -28.80 -20.53 9.03
C VAL A 348 -28.50 -19.84 7.72
N THR A 349 -27.26 -19.95 7.27
CA THR A 349 -26.83 -19.43 5.97
C THR A 349 -27.47 -20.19 4.82
N GLU A 350 -27.63 -19.53 3.69
CA GLU A 350 -28.06 -20.15 2.43
C GLU A 350 -27.23 -21.40 2.11
N GLY A 351 -27.88 -22.48 1.71
CA GLY A 351 -27.19 -23.74 1.39
C GLY A 351 -26.77 -24.57 2.61
N TYR A 352 -27.01 -24.09 3.84
CA TYR A 352 -26.69 -24.85 5.04
C TYR A 352 -27.49 -26.14 5.11
N THR A 353 -26.79 -27.25 5.33
CA THR A 353 -27.43 -28.55 5.58
C THR A 353 -27.50 -28.80 7.07
N LEU A 354 -28.76 -29.03 7.58
CA LEU A 354 -28.95 -29.26 9.00
C LEU A 354 -28.18 -30.49 9.47
N LYS A 355 -27.30 -30.29 10.45
CA LYS A 355 -26.55 -31.35 11.12
C LYS A 355 -27.40 -31.92 12.27
N ASP A 356 -27.04 -33.11 12.74
CA ASP A 356 -27.68 -33.69 13.90
C ASP A 356 -27.64 -32.80 15.14
N SER A 357 -26.58 -32.00 15.28
CA SER A 357 -26.40 -31.04 16.37
C SER A 357 -27.37 -29.85 16.34
N ASP A 358 -27.97 -29.55 15.19
CA ASP A 358 -28.84 -28.38 15.04
C ASP A 358 -30.25 -28.67 15.57
N TYR A 359 -30.64 -29.95 15.53
CA TYR A 359 -31.93 -30.38 16.02
C TYR A 359 -31.99 -30.22 17.54
N PRO A 360 -32.90 -29.38 18.05
CA PRO A 360 -33.07 -29.23 19.49
C PRO A 360 -33.59 -30.54 20.10
N ALA A 361 -33.50 -30.64 21.42
CA ALA A 361 -34.18 -31.72 22.10
C ALA A 361 -35.67 -31.67 21.75
N VAL A 362 -36.22 -32.82 21.42
CA VAL A 362 -37.68 -32.93 21.32
C VAL A 362 -38.27 -32.70 22.72
N PRO A 363 -39.20 -31.71 22.89
CA PRO A 363 -39.82 -31.46 24.18
C PRO A 363 -40.37 -32.72 24.79
N GLU A 364 -40.21 -32.88 26.09
CA GLU A 364 -40.75 -34.03 26.80
C GLU A 364 -42.26 -34.06 26.75
N LYS A 365 -42.77 -35.23 26.40
CA LYS A 365 -44.19 -35.57 26.52
C LYS A 365 -44.31 -36.79 27.39
N ALA A 366 -44.96 -36.67 28.53
CA ALA A 366 -45.07 -37.72 29.53
C ALA A 366 -45.48 -39.05 28.91
N GLY A 367 -44.60 -40.08 28.98
CA GLY A 367 -44.85 -41.42 28.44
C GLY A 367 -44.63 -41.56 26.93
N TYR A 368 -43.92 -40.61 26.27
CA TYR A 368 -43.62 -40.69 24.84
C TYR A 368 -42.14 -40.45 24.55
N THR A 369 -41.59 -41.11 23.55
CA THR A 369 -40.33 -40.81 22.92
C THR A 369 -40.59 -39.91 21.71
N GLY A 370 -39.98 -38.73 21.66
CA GLY A 370 -40.10 -37.81 20.52
C GLY A 370 -38.92 -37.94 19.56
N ALA A 371 -39.17 -37.70 18.29
CA ALA A 371 -38.15 -37.62 17.25
C ALA A 371 -38.47 -36.51 16.25
N TRP A 372 -37.44 -35.77 15.80
CA TRP A 372 -37.59 -34.78 14.73
C TRP A 372 -37.69 -35.47 13.36
N GLN A 373 -38.58 -34.98 12.51
CA GLN A 373 -38.56 -35.29 11.09
C GLN A 373 -37.31 -34.66 10.47
N ARG A 374 -36.45 -35.46 9.83
CA ARG A 374 -35.21 -34.96 9.24
C ARG A 374 -35.47 -34.13 8.00
N TYR A 375 -34.75 -33.01 7.86
CA TYR A 375 -34.72 -32.16 6.68
C TYR A 375 -33.40 -32.42 5.93
N PRO A 376 -33.41 -33.17 4.81
CA PRO A 376 -32.18 -33.67 4.18
C PRO A 376 -31.57 -32.73 3.14
N SER A 377 -32.29 -31.66 2.74
CA SER A 377 -31.88 -30.75 1.68
C SER A 377 -31.15 -29.53 2.25
N PRO A 378 -30.25 -28.87 1.48
CA PRO A 378 -29.76 -27.57 1.85
C PRO A 378 -30.88 -26.55 2.02
N VAL A 379 -30.80 -25.71 3.04
CA VAL A 379 -31.77 -24.65 3.34
C VAL A 379 -31.67 -23.54 2.33
N GLN A 380 -32.71 -23.32 1.53
CA GLN A 380 -32.81 -22.26 0.51
C GLN A 380 -33.99 -21.30 0.75
N SER A 381 -34.73 -21.51 1.81
CA SER A 381 -35.87 -20.69 2.25
C SER A 381 -36.19 -21.00 3.71
N ASN A 382 -37.08 -20.22 4.31
CA ASN A 382 -37.55 -20.53 5.67
C ASN A 382 -38.17 -21.94 5.75
N VAL A 383 -37.73 -22.74 6.73
CA VAL A 383 -38.08 -24.15 6.89
C VAL A 383 -38.75 -24.39 8.24
N THR A 384 -39.78 -25.25 8.25
CA THR A 384 -40.38 -25.78 9.47
C THR A 384 -40.09 -27.26 9.60
N VAL A 385 -39.48 -27.68 10.70
CA VAL A 385 -39.18 -29.09 11.05
C VAL A 385 -40.09 -29.52 12.17
N SER A 386 -40.85 -30.59 11.96
CA SER A 386 -41.84 -31.09 12.92
C SER A 386 -41.36 -32.29 13.73
N ALA A 387 -41.76 -32.38 14.98
CA ALA A 387 -41.50 -33.53 15.83
C ALA A 387 -42.68 -34.54 15.82
N THR A 388 -42.32 -35.79 15.90
CA THR A 388 -43.27 -36.91 16.09
C THR A 388 -43.04 -37.57 17.44
N TYR A 389 -44.13 -38.12 18.06
CA TYR A 389 -44.07 -38.70 19.39
C TYR A 389 -44.58 -40.17 19.41
N THR A 390 -43.75 -41.07 19.91
CA THR A 390 -44.07 -42.49 20.09
C THR A 390 -44.12 -42.82 21.58
N LYS A 391 -45.15 -43.55 22.07
CA LYS A 391 -45.36 -43.87 23.48
C LYS A 391 -44.25 -44.77 24.05
N ILE A 392 -43.71 -44.44 25.26
CA ILE A 392 -42.67 -45.20 25.99
C ILE A 392 -43.12 -45.63 27.38
N THR A 393 -42.48 -46.70 27.89
CA THR A 393 -42.93 -47.38 29.14
C THR A 393 -41.82 -47.54 30.20
N THR A 394 -40.56 -47.17 29.97
CA THR A 394 -39.43 -47.45 30.87
C THR A 394 -38.68 -46.16 31.28
N TYR A 395 -38.16 -46.07 32.52
CA TYR A 395 -37.38 -44.93 33.08
C TYR A 395 -36.00 -45.36 33.50
N TYR A 396 -35.02 -44.42 33.38
CA TYR A 396 -33.63 -44.60 33.82
C TYR A 396 -33.13 -43.38 34.59
N THR A 397 -32.04 -43.57 35.39
CA THR A 397 -31.39 -42.51 36.19
C THR A 397 -30.23 -41.89 35.46
N VAL A 398 -30.17 -40.56 35.38
CA VAL A 398 -29.03 -39.81 34.90
C VAL A 398 -28.33 -39.06 36.08
N THR A 399 -26.99 -39.21 36.21
CA THR A 399 -26.19 -38.64 37.28
C THR A 399 -25.12 -37.71 36.69
N PHE A 400 -25.03 -36.44 37.13
CA PHE A 400 -24.00 -35.46 36.72
C PHE A 400 -22.91 -35.39 37.78
N VAL A 401 -21.62 -35.52 37.34
CA VAL A 401 -20.46 -35.57 38.22
C VAL A 401 -19.40 -34.59 37.78
N ALA A 402 -18.90 -33.75 38.69
CA ALA A 402 -17.79 -32.81 38.46
C ALA A 402 -16.69 -33.00 39.51
N ASP A 403 -15.43 -33.13 39.08
CA ASP A 403 -14.29 -33.44 39.96
C ASP A 403 -14.53 -34.57 40.95
N GLY A 404 -15.32 -35.58 40.56
CA GLY A 404 -15.64 -36.75 41.35
C GLY A 404 -16.86 -36.63 42.29
N PHE A 405 -17.49 -35.46 42.36
CA PHE A 405 -18.69 -35.22 43.18
C PHE A 405 -19.95 -35.20 42.37
N THR A 406 -21.01 -35.85 42.85
CA THR A 406 -22.33 -35.80 42.20
C THR A 406 -22.93 -34.38 42.35
N VAL A 407 -23.24 -33.74 41.24
CA VAL A 407 -23.81 -32.39 41.16
C VAL A 407 -25.35 -32.49 41.10
N LYS A 408 -25.89 -33.43 40.29
CA LYS A 408 -27.31 -33.60 40.09
C LYS A 408 -27.66 -35.04 39.69
N THR A 409 -28.87 -35.52 40.05
CA THR A 409 -29.45 -36.81 39.60
C THR A 409 -30.86 -36.57 39.11
N MET A 410 -31.26 -37.21 37.99
CA MET A 410 -32.64 -37.13 37.46
C MET A 410 -33.11 -38.44 36.85
N GLN A 411 -34.45 -38.65 36.83
CA GLN A 411 -35.10 -39.78 36.18
C GLN A 411 -35.68 -39.38 34.83
N VAL A 412 -35.45 -40.18 33.79
CA VAL A 412 -35.89 -39.92 32.42
C VAL A 412 -36.52 -41.15 31.77
N TYR A 413 -37.40 -40.97 30.77
CA TYR A 413 -37.97 -42.07 29.99
C TYR A 413 -36.91 -42.79 29.17
N SER A 414 -37.14 -44.06 28.87
CA SER A 414 -36.32 -44.79 27.90
C SER A 414 -36.33 -44.07 26.54
N GLY A 415 -35.17 -43.76 26.00
CA GLY A 415 -35.04 -42.99 24.78
C GLY A 415 -35.02 -41.45 24.97
N TYR A 416 -35.00 -40.95 26.21
CA TYR A 416 -34.88 -39.55 26.52
C TYR A 416 -33.45 -39.05 26.15
N THR A 417 -33.35 -37.93 25.42
CA THR A 417 -32.07 -37.27 25.16
C THR A 417 -31.93 -36.05 26.08
N LEU A 418 -30.78 -35.94 26.78
CA LEU A 418 -30.54 -34.85 27.73
C LEU A 418 -30.57 -33.50 27.04
N LYS A 419 -31.32 -32.55 27.61
CA LYS A 419 -31.38 -31.16 27.21
C LYS A 419 -30.26 -30.36 27.87
N ASP A 420 -29.93 -29.20 27.31
CA ASP A 420 -29.02 -28.26 27.97
C ASP A 420 -29.53 -27.81 29.34
N SER A 421 -30.85 -27.65 29.47
CA SER A 421 -31.51 -27.34 30.74
C SER A 421 -31.41 -28.45 31.78
N ASP A 422 -31.10 -29.68 31.37
CA ASP A 422 -30.91 -30.79 32.31
C ASP A 422 -29.54 -30.72 32.96
N TYR A 423 -28.55 -30.12 32.27
CA TYR A 423 -27.21 -29.95 32.76
C TYR A 423 -27.18 -28.87 33.83
N PRO A 424 -26.71 -29.18 35.05
CA PRO A 424 -26.56 -28.17 36.07
C PRO A 424 -25.40 -27.21 35.71
N SER A 425 -25.31 -26.06 36.36
CA SER A 425 -24.11 -25.21 36.22
C SER A 425 -22.85 -26.01 36.58
N VAL A 426 -21.78 -25.85 35.78
CA VAL A 426 -20.50 -26.48 36.11
C VAL A 426 -19.89 -25.72 37.30
N PRO A 427 -19.45 -26.40 38.37
CA PRO A 427 -18.79 -25.74 39.49
C PRO A 427 -17.57 -24.93 39.04
N GLU A 428 -17.46 -23.67 39.52
CA GLU A 428 -16.37 -22.79 39.15
C GLU A 428 -15.00 -23.30 39.64
N LYS A 429 -13.97 -23.20 38.76
CA LYS A 429 -12.59 -23.54 39.09
C LYS A 429 -11.67 -22.42 38.61
N LEU A 430 -10.95 -21.80 39.54
CA LEU A 430 -10.13 -20.60 39.28
C LEU A 430 -9.15 -20.83 38.12
N ARG A 431 -9.19 -19.97 37.08
CA ARG A 431 -8.37 -19.99 35.84
C ARG A 431 -8.65 -21.17 34.91
N TYR A 432 -9.79 -21.77 35.02
CA TYR A 432 -10.24 -22.82 34.12
C TYR A 432 -11.64 -22.51 33.64
N GLU A 433 -11.91 -22.81 32.40
CA GLU A 433 -13.26 -22.87 31.81
C GLU A 433 -13.76 -24.29 31.94
N GLY A 434 -14.88 -24.45 32.63
CA GLY A 434 -15.49 -25.75 32.86
C GLY A 434 -16.67 -26.01 31.92
N THR A 435 -16.76 -27.20 31.35
CA THR A 435 -17.85 -27.63 30.49
C THR A 435 -18.28 -29.04 30.80
N TRP A 436 -19.61 -29.32 30.71
CA TRP A 436 -20.12 -30.68 30.78
C TRP A 436 -19.75 -31.44 29.51
N GLN A 437 -19.29 -32.68 29.68
CA GLN A 437 -19.22 -33.64 28.56
C GLN A 437 -20.64 -33.95 28.13
N LYS A 438 -21.05 -33.49 26.96
CA LYS A 438 -22.42 -33.68 26.48
C LYS A 438 -22.70 -35.14 26.20
N TYR A 439 -23.78 -35.63 26.79
CA TYR A 439 -24.32 -36.97 26.53
C TYR A 439 -25.44 -36.84 25.48
N THR A 440 -25.12 -37.21 24.25
CA THR A 440 -25.99 -36.98 23.08
C THR A 440 -26.82 -38.19 22.67
N ALA A 441 -26.54 -39.36 23.23
CA ALA A 441 -27.29 -40.56 22.95
C ALA A 441 -28.63 -40.58 23.72
N ALA A 442 -29.63 -41.29 23.19
CA ALA A 442 -30.83 -41.59 23.93
C ALA A 442 -30.52 -42.43 25.17
N VAL A 443 -31.09 -42.10 26.31
CA VAL A 443 -30.88 -42.81 27.57
C VAL A 443 -31.65 -44.16 27.51
N THR A 444 -30.90 -45.24 27.37
CA THR A 444 -31.45 -46.63 27.34
C THR A 444 -31.03 -47.46 28.56
N SER A 445 -30.26 -46.86 29.48
CA SER A 445 -29.82 -47.40 30.78
C SER A 445 -29.47 -46.23 31.71
N ASN A 446 -29.13 -46.53 32.96
CA ASN A 446 -28.63 -45.49 33.87
C ASN A 446 -27.30 -44.89 33.34
N VAL A 447 -27.16 -43.53 33.35
CA VAL A 447 -26.07 -42.81 32.72
C VAL A 447 -25.38 -41.88 33.74
N THR A 448 -24.05 -41.73 33.64
CA THR A 448 -23.25 -40.72 34.37
C THR A 448 -22.61 -39.76 33.40
N VAL A 449 -22.82 -38.44 33.59
CA VAL A 449 -22.26 -37.33 32.79
C VAL A 449 -21.18 -36.64 33.58
N GLN A 450 -19.99 -36.44 32.95
CA GLN A 450 -18.80 -35.84 33.59
C GLN A 450 -18.57 -34.39 33.10
N ALA A 451 -18.06 -33.51 34.00
CA ALA A 451 -17.56 -32.19 33.64
C ALA A 451 -16.04 -32.23 33.31
N THR A 452 -15.63 -31.41 32.38
CA THR A 452 -14.20 -31.18 32.01
C THR A 452 -13.81 -29.72 32.19
N TYR A 453 -12.50 -29.45 32.44
CA TYR A 453 -11.96 -28.12 32.73
C TYR A 453 -10.74 -27.81 31.86
N ARG A 454 -10.77 -26.69 31.13
CA ARG A 454 -9.70 -26.21 30.26
C ARG A 454 -9.02 -24.96 30.87
N LYS A 455 -7.69 -24.92 30.85
CA LYS A 455 -6.91 -23.78 31.37
C LYS A 455 -6.85 -22.63 30.34
N MET A 456 -7.07 -21.39 30.78
CA MET A 456 -6.97 -20.19 29.97
C MET A 456 -5.54 -19.61 29.90
N LEU A 457 -5.16 -18.99 28.78
CA LEU A 457 -3.84 -18.37 28.55
C LEU A 457 -3.93 -16.85 28.69
N PRO A 458 -2.91 -16.18 29.25
CA PRO A 458 -2.87 -14.74 29.44
C PRO A 458 -2.42 -13.98 28.18
N LEU A 459 -2.80 -12.71 28.07
CA LEU A 459 -2.45 -11.73 27.01
C LEU A 459 -1.35 -10.77 27.49
N LEU A 460 -0.68 -10.10 26.54
CA LEU A 460 0.41 -9.16 26.82
C LEU A 460 -0.02 -7.71 26.57
N VAL A 461 0.33 -6.82 27.50
CA VAL A 461 0.26 -5.37 27.35
C VAL A 461 1.67 -4.79 27.47
N ARG A 462 2.09 -4.00 26.45
CA ARG A 462 3.41 -3.37 26.38
C ARG A 462 3.28 -1.86 26.40
N PHE A 463 4.08 -1.18 27.20
CA PHE A 463 4.12 0.26 27.35
C PHE A 463 5.42 0.82 26.76
N TYR A 464 5.33 1.74 25.81
CA TYR A 464 6.49 2.36 25.15
C TYR A 464 6.53 3.88 25.41
N ALA A 465 7.70 4.39 25.67
CA ALA A 465 7.98 5.83 25.77
C ALA A 465 9.13 6.17 24.80
N ASP A 466 8.88 7.00 23.79
CA ASP A 466 9.85 7.33 22.73
C ASP A 466 10.54 6.07 22.16
N GLU A 467 9.80 5.06 21.75
CA GLU A 467 10.26 3.74 21.25
C GLU A 467 11.03 2.86 22.27
N THR A 468 11.17 3.31 23.51
CA THR A 468 11.75 2.48 24.58
C THR A 468 10.64 1.69 25.26
N LEU A 469 10.77 0.37 25.31
CA LEU A 469 9.86 -0.48 26.08
C LEU A 469 10.07 -0.23 27.59
N VAL A 470 9.05 0.36 28.23
CA VAL A 470 9.08 0.70 29.67
C VAL A 470 8.59 -0.44 30.53
N LYS A 471 7.50 -1.10 30.11
CA LYS A 471 6.90 -2.21 30.87
C LYS A 471 6.21 -3.19 29.93
N THR A 472 6.29 -4.46 30.27
CA THR A 472 5.41 -5.51 29.74
C THR A 472 4.68 -6.17 30.89
N MET A 473 3.37 -6.36 30.76
CA MET A 473 2.58 -7.10 31.75
C MET A 473 1.73 -8.17 31.06
N GLN A 474 1.52 -9.25 31.77
CA GLN A 474 0.58 -10.28 31.36
C GLN A 474 -0.76 -10.06 32.06
N VAL A 475 -1.84 -10.14 31.31
CA VAL A 475 -3.20 -9.95 31.83
C VAL A 475 -4.11 -11.06 31.34
N ASP A 476 -5.15 -11.34 32.08
CA ASP A 476 -6.18 -12.29 31.66
C ASP A 476 -7.08 -11.64 30.58
N TYR A 477 -7.68 -12.46 29.73
CA TYR A 477 -8.63 -12.01 28.71
C TYR A 477 -9.78 -11.23 29.39
N GLY A 478 -10.09 -10.06 28.85
CA GLY A 478 -11.13 -9.17 29.38
C GLY A 478 -10.68 -8.28 30.55
N TYR A 479 -9.40 -8.30 30.91
CA TYR A 479 -8.83 -7.39 31.91
C TYR A 479 -9.03 -5.93 31.51
N ARG A 480 -9.28 -5.04 32.46
CA ARG A 480 -9.27 -3.59 32.25
C ARG A 480 -8.09 -2.98 32.96
N LEU A 481 -7.30 -2.21 32.23
CA LEU A 481 -6.20 -1.45 32.82
C LEU A 481 -6.74 -0.40 33.76
N ASN A 482 -6.14 -0.32 34.94
CA ASN A 482 -6.38 0.71 35.95
C ASN A 482 -5.12 1.59 36.08
N ASP A 483 -5.20 2.69 36.85
CA ASP A 483 -4.10 3.65 36.93
C ASP A 483 -2.81 3.06 37.52
N LEU A 484 -2.87 2.01 38.29
CA LEU A 484 -1.70 1.34 38.89
C LEU A 484 -0.98 0.40 37.88
N ASP A 485 -1.63 0.08 36.78
CA ASP A 485 -1.02 -0.75 35.74
C ASP A 485 -0.02 0.04 34.87
N TYR A 486 -0.23 1.35 34.76
CA TYR A 486 0.62 2.23 34.00
C TYR A 486 1.93 2.50 34.76
N PRO A 487 3.09 2.24 34.14
CA PRO A 487 4.37 2.58 34.77
C PRO A 487 4.56 4.10 34.84
N ASP A 488 5.51 4.57 35.63
CA ASP A 488 5.92 5.96 35.58
C ASP A 488 6.42 6.30 34.16
N VAL A 489 6.03 7.46 33.65
CA VAL A 489 6.54 7.93 32.36
C VAL A 489 8.00 8.35 32.54
N PRO A 490 8.96 7.78 31.80
CA PRO A 490 10.35 8.17 31.91
C PRO A 490 10.53 9.68 31.74
N PRO A 491 11.33 10.35 32.60
CA PRO A 491 11.50 11.79 32.51
C PRO A 491 12.24 12.19 31.23
N LYS A 492 11.72 13.21 30.54
CA LYS A 492 12.34 13.79 29.35
C LYS A 492 12.57 15.28 29.62
N THR A 493 13.82 15.72 29.55
CA THR A 493 14.21 17.10 29.88
C THR A 493 13.42 18.10 29.05
N GLY A 494 12.67 18.99 29.72
CA GLY A 494 11.86 20.02 29.07
C GLY A 494 10.45 19.58 28.67
N PHE A 495 10.01 18.36 29.04
CA PHE A 495 8.69 17.84 28.70
C PHE A 495 7.99 17.23 29.91
N THR A 496 6.68 17.34 29.92
CA THR A 496 5.81 16.56 30.81
C THR A 496 5.24 15.40 30.04
N GLY A 497 5.47 14.18 30.50
CA GLY A 497 4.99 12.95 29.86
C GLY A 497 3.71 12.42 30.50
N SER A 498 2.84 11.84 29.70
CA SER A 498 1.65 11.13 30.18
C SER A 498 1.36 9.91 29.31
N TRP A 499 0.76 8.87 29.89
CA TRP A 499 0.30 7.72 29.11
C TRP A 499 -1.05 8.00 28.46
N ARG A 500 -1.21 7.56 27.23
CA ARG A 500 -2.53 7.46 26.60
C ARG A 500 -3.33 6.39 27.34
N LYS A 501 -4.47 6.73 27.92
CA LYS A 501 -5.29 5.80 28.71
C LYS A 501 -6.06 4.86 27.78
N TYR A 502 -5.91 3.56 28.00
CA TYR A 502 -6.66 2.52 27.31
C TYR A 502 -7.84 2.09 28.19
N THR A 503 -9.05 2.40 27.77
CA THR A 503 -10.27 2.24 28.59
C THR A 503 -11.08 0.99 28.28
N GLN A 504 -10.75 0.27 27.20
CA GLN A 504 -11.46 -0.93 26.79
C GLN A 504 -11.00 -2.17 27.57
N ARG A 505 -11.70 -3.29 27.40
CA ARG A 505 -11.24 -4.59 27.91
C ARG A 505 -10.14 -5.13 26.99
N ILE A 506 -9.08 -5.69 27.56
CA ILE A 506 -8.00 -6.31 26.82
C ILE A 506 -8.49 -7.67 26.26
N THR A 507 -8.63 -7.75 24.94
CA THR A 507 -9.08 -8.96 24.22
C THR A 507 -8.01 -9.51 23.28
N SER A 508 -6.93 -8.76 23.06
CA SER A 508 -5.73 -9.15 22.32
C SER A 508 -4.51 -8.47 22.94
N ASP A 509 -3.31 -8.81 22.51
CA ASP A 509 -2.08 -8.09 22.90
C ASP A 509 -2.21 -6.61 22.56
N GLN A 510 -1.75 -5.73 23.45
CA GLN A 510 -1.86 -4.27 23.32
C GLN A 510 -0.51 -3.57 23.45
N ILE A 511 -0.37 -2.47 22.69
CA ILE A 511 0.77 -1.53 22.79
C ILE A 511 0.22 -0.17 23.19
N ILE A 512 0.74 0.41 24.28
CA ILE A 512 0.35 1.71 24.80
C ILE A 512 1.57 2.63 24.80
N ARG A 513 1.43 3.84 24.21
CA ARG A 513 2.52 4.79 24.04
C ARG A 513 2.36 6.00 24.96
N ALA A 514 3.49 6.54 25.43
CA ALA A 514 3.52 7.78 26.20
C ALA A 514 3.49 8.99 25.25
N ASN A 515 2.86 10.04 25.69
CA ASN A 515 2.83 11.35 25.04
C ASN A 515 3.62 12.37 25.86
N TYR A 516 4.53 13.13 25.22
CA TYR A 516 5.36 14.14 25.86
C TYR A 516 4.99 15.54 25.37
N MET A 517 4.58 16.43 26.30
CA MET A 517 4.29 17.83 25.99
C MET A 517 5.37 18.73 26.59
N PRO A 518 5.82 19.78 25.86
CA PRO A 518 6.80 20.74 26.40
C PRO A 518 6.28 21.42 27.65
N ILE A 519 7.13 21.59 28.66
CA ILE A 519 6.79 22.33 29.88
C ILE A 519 6.80 23.82 29.55
N GLY A 520 5.61 24.41 29.39
CA GLY A 520 5.46 25.86 29.23
C GLY A 520 5.76 26.58 30.53
N ILE A 521 6.46 27.72 30.44
CA ILE A 521 6.69 28.64 31.54
C ILE A 521 5.34 29.21 31.96
N ILE A 522 4.89 28.89 33.14
CA ILE A 522 3.69 29.47 33.74
C ILE A 522 4.13 30.71 34.50
N ASP A 523 3.64 31.87 34.09
CA ASP A 523 3.65 33.07 34.89
C ASP A 523 2.48 32.99 35.90
N PRO A 524 2.68 33.37 37.17
CA PRO A 524 1.72 33.11 38.22
C PRO A 524 0.80 34.29 38.46
N VAL A 525 -0.50 34.12 38.41
CA VAL A 525 -1.42 35.01 39.14
C VAL A 525 -2.66 34.24 39.66
N LEU A 526 -2.62 33.98 40.91
CA LEU A 526 -3.53 34.13 42.07
C LEU A 526 -5.09 34.06 41.90
N PRO A 527 -5.79 33.89 43.04
CA PRO A 527 -6.69 32.77 43.28
C PRO A 527 -8.13 33.23 43.56
N SER A 528 -8.97 32.31 43.68
CA SER A 528 -10.22 32.32 44.46
C SER A 528 -11.38 31.75 43.61
N THR A 529 -12.23 30.93 44.08
CA THR A 529 -12.94 30.64 45.31
C THR A 529 -13.69 29.31 45.13
N VAL A 530 -13.56 28.48 46.08
CA VAL A 530 -14.51 27.68 46.83
C VAL A 530 -15.95 27.53 46.31
N ASP A 531 -16.39 26.29 46.45
CA ASP A 531 -17.76 25.74 46.59
C ASP A 531 -18.40 25.23 45.30
N SER A 532 -18.89 24.02 45.23
CA SER A 532 -19.56 23.13 46.14
C SER A 532 -19.87 21.84 45.38
N GLU A 533 -19.70 20.72 46.02
CA GLU A 533 -20.27 19.44 45.56
C GLU A 533 -21.78 19.57 45.42
N PRO A 534 -22.38 18.86 44.47
CA PRO A 534 -23.75 18.39 44.59
C PRO A 534 -23.75 16.92 44.98
N THR A 535 -24.33 16.69 46.11
CA THR A 535 -24.75 15.43 46.71
C THR A 535 -25.50 14.54 45.71
N GLU A 536 -25.13 13.28 45.72
CA GLU A 536 -25.90 12.20 45.14
C GLU A 536 -27.26 12.06 45.86
N GLU A 537 -28.36 12.14 45.12
CA GLU A 537 -29.63 11.59 45.58
C GLU A 537 -29.90 10.25 44.87
N PRO A 538 -30.41 9.25 45.56
CA PRO A 538 -30.61 7.90 45.03
C PRO A 538 -31.86 7.86 44.16
N TRP A 539 -31.72 7.26 42.99
CA TRP A 539 -32.84 6.96 42.08
C TRP A 539 -33.71 5.82 42.64
N GLU A 540 -34.96 6.15 42.96
CA GLU A 540 -36.01 5.13 43.14
C GLU A 540 -36.52 4.63 41.77
N PRO A 541 -36.88 3.34 41.68
CA PRO A 541 -37.38 2.81 40.41
C PRO A 541 -38.87 3.21 40.23
N ILE A 542 -39.15 3.81 39.06
CA ILE A 542 -40.52 4.11 38.63
C ILE A 542 -41.17 2.85 38.15
N GLU A 543 -42.29 2.46 38.77
CA GLU A 543 -43.16 1.35 38.31
C GLU A 543 -43.83 1.71 36.97
N PRO A 544 -44.00 0.73 36.03
CA PRO A 544 -44.58 0.98 34.72
C PRO A 544 -46.11 1.21 34.80
N ASN A 545 -46.57 2.24 34.15
CA ASN A 545 -47.97 2.57 33.92
C ASN A 545 -48.65 1.54 33.02
N PRO A 546 -49.74 0.86 33.41
CA PRO A 546 -50.35 -0.25 32.67
C PRO A 546 -51.29 0.16 31.51
N ASN A 547 -51.29 1.46 31.07
CA ASN A 547 -52.21 1.95 30.04
C ASN A 547 -51.53 2.73 28.89
N ALA A 548 -50.38 2.31 28.41
CA ALA A 548 -49.83 2.84 27.17
C ALA A 548 -50.11 1.87 26.02
N ALA A 549 -50.75 2.39 24.98
CA ALA A 549 -50.96 1.68 23.71
C ALA A 549 -49.63 1.39 23.01
N PRO A 550 -49.48 0.32 22.23
CA PRO A 550 -48.23 0.04 21.53
C PRO A 550 -48.00 1.09 20.44
N GLU A 551 -46.94 1.90 20.60
CA GLU A 551 -46.36 2.67 19.54
C GLU A 551 -45.62 1.73 18.59
N ASP A 552 -45.88 1.92 17.29
CA ASP A 552 -45.30 1.22 16.16
C ASP A 552 -43.84 1.75 15.97
N ASP A 553 -42.89 1.11 16.67
CA ASP A 553 -41.49 1.39 16.54
C ASP A 553 -40.89 0.57 15.39
N SER A 554 -40.95 1.12 14.18
CA SER A 554 -40.09 0.72 13.09
C SER A 554 -38.72 1.43 13.19
N ASP A 555 -38.04 1.28 14.31
CA ASP A 555 -36.63 1.58 14.42
C ASP A 555 -35.87 0.39 13.80
N VAL A 556 -35.39 0.61 12.57
CA VAL A 556 -34.33 -0.19 11.98
C VAL A 556 -33.09 0.07 12.83
N VAL A 557 -32.86 -0.78 13.82
CA VAL A 557 -31.56 -0.88 14.47
C VAL A 557 -30.63 -1.42 13.41
N GLU A 558 -29.75 -0.58 12.86
CA GLU A 558 -28.55 -1.04 12.19
C GLU A 558 -27.82 -1.95 13.18
N GLN A 559 -27.96 -3.26 13.00
CA GLN A 559 -27.14 -4.23 13.70
C GLN A 559 -25.74 -4.08 13.14
N ASP A 560 -24.80 -3.70 13.97
CA ASP A 560 -23.37 -3.89 13.75
C ASP A 560 -23.13 -5.36 13.42
N LEU A 561 -23.01 -5.68 12.13
CA LEU A 561 -22.80 -7.04 11.64
C LEU A 561 -21.38 -7.48 12.07
N SER A 562 -21.28 -8.61 12.77
CA SER A 562 -19.98 -9.19 13.13
C SER A 562 -19.32 -9.78 11.87
N GLU A 563 -17.98 -9.94 11.87
CA GLU A 563 -17.22 -10.59 10.77
C GLU A 563 -17.80 -11.94 10.31
N SER A 564 -18.54 -12.63 11.19
CA SER A 564 -19.20 -13.90 10.87
C SER A 564 -20.45 -13.77 9.98
N ASP A 565 -20.93 -12.54 9.76
CA ASP A 565 -22.17 -12.27 9.02
C ASP A 565 -21.91 -11.96 7.53
N TRP A 566 -20.65 -12.01 7.10
CA TRP A 566 -20.20 -11.78 5.73
C TRP A 566 -19.68 -13.04 5.07
N THR A 567 -19.89 -13.17 3.77
CA THR A 567 -19.34 -14.25 2.94
C THR A 567 -18.70 -13.69 1.70
N LEU A 568 -17.61 -14.32 1.25
CA LEU A 568 -16.96 -13.98 0.00
C LEU A 568 -17.96 -14.12 -1.15
N ALA A 569 -18.23 -13.02 -1.83
CA ALA A 569 -19.17 -12.94 -2.96
C ALA A 569 -18.46 -13.14 -4.29
N SER A 570 -17.30 -12.50 -4.47
CA SER A 570 -16.46 -12.64 -5.66
C SER A 570 -15.01 -12.39 -5.31
N THR A 571 -14.12 -12.95 -6.10
CA THR A 571 -12.70 -12.64 -6.13
C THR A 571 -12.32 -12.26 -7.55
N GLU A 572 -11.73 -11.10 -7.72
CA GLU A 572 -11.14 -10.64 -8.97
C GLU A 572 -9.63 -10.62 -8.80
N THR A 573 -8.90 -11.15 -9.79
CA THR A 573 -7.44 -11.17 -9.75
C THR A 573 -6.89 -10.56 -11.02
N VAL A 574 -5.96 -9.62 -10.86
CA VAL A 574 -5.18 -9.01 -11.93
C VAL A 574 -3.71 -9.27 -11.63
N THR A 575 -3.01 -9.85 -12.59
CA THR A 575 -1.57 -10.10 -12.48
C THR A 575 -0.80 -9.21 -13.43
N HIS A 576 0.17 -8.49 -12.91
CA HIS A 576 1.12 -7.67 -13.64
C HIS A 576 2.47 -8.39 -13.63
N GLU A 577 2.99 -8.70 -14.80
CA GLU A 577 4.34 -9.27 -14.97
C GLU A 577 5.25 -8.21 -15.61
N TYR A 578 6.41 -7.99 -15.03
CA TYR A 578 7.36 -6.96 -15.45
C TYR A 578 8.62 -7.57 -16.04
N LEU A 579 9.01 -7.07 -17.21
CA LEU A 579 10.35 -7.29 -17.74
C LEU A 579 11.14 -5.99 -17.66
N THR A 580 12.32 -6.06 -17.08
CA THR A 580 13.15 -4.88 -16.83
C THR A 580 14.47 -4.96 -17.62
N GLN A 581 14.95 -3.81 -18.05
CA GLN A 581 16.28 -3.66 -18.64
C GLN A 581 16.98 -2.44 -18.01
N SER A 582 18.17 -2.65 -17.50
CA SER A 582 18.95 -1.60 -16.83
C SER A 582 18.14 -0.87 -15.74
N GLY A 583 17.34 -1.61 -14.98
CA GLY A 583 16.48 -1.08 -13.93
C GLY A 583 15.17 -0.43 -14.42
N LYS A 584 14.93 -0.30 -15.72
CA LYS A 584 13.69 0.26 -16.29
C LYS A 584 12.73 -0.86 -16.68
N VAL A 585 11.45 -0.69 -16.40
CA VAL A 585 10.40 -1.58 -16.93
C VAL A 585 10.31 -1.35 -18.43
N VAL A 586 10.59 -2.38 -19.24
CA VAL A 586 10.51 -2.31 -20.71
C VAL A 586 9.29 -3.04 -21.24
N ARG A 587 8.67 -3.91 -20.47
CA ARG A 587 7.38 -4.53 -20.75
C ARG A 587 6.63 -4.76 -19.46
N GLU A 588 5.34 -4.52 -19.52
CA GLU A 588 4.36 -4.97 -18.56
C GLU A 588 3.30 -5.81 -19.28
N THR A 589 2.99 -6.98 -18.73
CA THR A 589 1.90 -7.84 -19.17
C THR A 589 0.85 -7.88 -18.07
N ILE A 590 -0.35 -7.42 -18.37
CA ILE A 590 -1.47 -7.35 -17.43
C ILE A 590 -2.44 -8.45 -17.84
N THR A 591 -2.66 -9.41 -16.93
CA THR A 591 -3.56 -10.55 -17.16
C THR A 591 -4.72 -10.51 -16.17
N THR A 592 -5.93 -10.50 -16.71
CA THR A 592 -7.18 -10.65 -15.98
C THR A 592 -7.76 -12.05 -16.23
N SER A 593 -8.89 -12.36 -15.64
CA SER A 593 -9.63 -13.60 -15.95
C SER A 593 -10.20 -13.64 -17.38
N MET A 594 -10.24 -12.51 -18.09
CA MET A 594 -10.90 -12.34 -19.39
C MET A 594 -9.93 -12.05 -20.52
N ASP A 595 -8.85 -11.30 -20.27
CA ASP A 595 -7.97 -10.78 -21.31
C ASP A 595 -6.53 -10.62 -20.82
N THR A 596 -5.64 -10.36 -21.79
CA THR A 596 -4.24 -10.03 -21.55
C THR A 596 -3.87 -8.78 -22.34
N THR A 597 -3.39 -7.77 -21.64
CA THR A 597 -2.91 -6.52 -22.22
C THR A 597 -1.40 -6.41 -22.06
N THR A 598 -0.71 -5.86 -23.07
CA THR A 598 0.74 -5.63 -23.00
C THR A 598 1.06 -4.15 -23.21
N LEU A 599 1.95 -3.63 -22.37
CA LEU A 599 2.56 -2.30 -22.50
C LEU A 599 4.06 -2.48 -22.71
N ASP A 600 4.60 -2.00 -23.85
CA ASP A 600 6.05 -1.98 -24.12
C ASP A 600 6.55 -0.55 -24.00
N PHE A 601 7.45 -0.28 -23.07
CA PHE A 601 7.96 1.07 -22.77
C PHE A 601 9.31 1.32 -23.45
N PHE A 602 9.47 2.52 -23.98
CA PHE A 602 10.68 2.96 -24.66
C PHE A 602 11.17 4.26 -24.03
N TYR A 603 12.48 4.35 -23.85
CA TYR A 603 13.12 5.45 -23.16
C TYR A 603 14.07 6.19 -24.12
N ASP A 604 14.30 7.46 -23.86
CA ASP A 604 15.28 8.25 -24.60
C ASP A 604 16.71 7.93 -24.12
N GLU A 605 17.71 8.62 -24.71
CA GLU A 605 19.13 8.49 -24.36
C GLU A 605 19.48 8.86 -22.91
N SER A 606 18.61 9.60 -22.25
CA SER A 606 18.72 9.98 -20.84
C SER A 606 17.99 9.02 -19.89
N GLY A 607 17.30 8.01 -20.44
CA GLY A 607 16.47 7.07 -19.69
C GLY A 607 15.13 7.64 -19.23
N ARG A 608 14.67 8.75 -19.83
CA ARG A 608 13.32 9.29 -19.59
C ARG A 608 12.30 8.58 -20.47
N PRO A 609 11.04 8.41 -20.03
CA PRO A 609 9.98 7.86 -20.88
C PRO A 609 9.86 8.64 -22.20
N PHE A 610 9.85 7.93 -23.31
CA PHE A 610 9.76 8.52 -24.63
C PHE A 610 8.47 8.13 -25.35
N ALA A 611 8.15 6.84 -25.37
CA ALA A 611 6.97 6.29 -26.03
C ALA A 611 6.58 4.97 -25.38
N PHE A 612 5.37 4.50 -25.63
CA PHE A 612 4.98 3.13 -25.33
C PHE A 612 4.03 2.57 -26.38
N ASN A 613 4.05 1.24 -26.52
CA ASN A 613 3.06 0.51 -27.29
C ASN A 613 2.01 -0.05 -26.33
N TYR A 614 0.77 0.27 -26.58
CA TYR A 614 -0.38 -0.33 -25.92
C TYR A 614 -1.01 -1.39 -26.82
N THR A 615 -1.07 -2.62 -26.34
CA THR A 615 -1.55 -3.78 -27.12
C THR A 615 -2.60 -4.55 -26.30
N PRO A 616 -3.89 -4.23 -26.44
CA PRO A 616 -4.97 -5.08 -25.94
C PRO A 616 -4.96 -6.45 -26.60
N GLU A 617 -5.51 -7.48 -25.95
CA GLU A 617 -5.57 -8.84 -26.47
C GLU A 617 -6.17 -8.90 -27.89
N GLY A 618 -5.52 -9.63 -28.77
CA GLY A 618 -5.96 -9.81 -30.16
C GLY A 618 -5.81 -8.57 -31.06
N SER A 619 -5.23 -7.47 -30.54
CA SER A 619 -5.03 -6.21 -31.27
C SER A 619 -3.59 -6.08 -31.78
N THR A 620 -3.37 -5.13 -32.69
CA THR A 620 -2.04 -4.66 -33.06
C THR A 620 -1.60 -3.55 -32.11
N PRO A 621 -0.27 -3.40 -31.86
CA PRO A 621 0.23 -2.32 -31.01
C PRO A 621 -0.16 -0.93 -31.53
N ASN A 622 -0.63 -0.07 -30.65
CA ASN A 622 -0.78 1.35 -30.88
C ASN A 622 0.33 2.10 -30.15
N THR A 623 1.06 2.96 -30.85
CA THR A 623 2.17 3.73 -30.28
C THR A 623 1.69 5.08 -29.81
N TYR A 624 2.07 5.43 -28.56
CA TYR A 624 1.81 6.71 -27.93
C TYR A 624 3.13 7.33 -27.45
N TYR A 625 3.15 8.65 -27.33
CA TYR A 625 4.35 9.43 -27.00
C TYR A 625 4.15 10.19 -25.71
N TYR A 626 5.16 10.18 -24.86
CA TYR A 626 5.18 10.95 -23.64
C TYR A 626 5.59 12.39 -23.89
N ILE A 627 4.85 13.32 -23.37
CA ILE A 627 5.17 14.74 -23.28
C ILE A 627 5.56 15.00 -21.83
N LEU A 628 6.80 15.46 -21.63
CA LEU A 628 7.37 15.66 -20.31
C LEU A 628 7.57 17.16 -20.06
N ASN A 629 7.47 17.60 -18.79
CA ASN A 629 8.03 18.88 -18.40
C ASN A 629 9.58 18.80 -18.27
N LEU A 630 10.24 19.89 -17.90
CA LEU A 630 11.70 19.92 -17.74
C LEU A 630 12.16 18.98 -16.61
N GLN A 631 11.35 18.86 -15.57
CA GLN A 631 11.60 18.02 -14.41
C GLN A 631 11.48 16.51 -14.71
N GLY A 632 10.85 16.14 -15.83
CA GLY A 632 10.68 14.75 -16.27
C GLY A 632 9.34 14.13 -15.89
N ASP A 633 8.40 14.93 -15.39
CA ASP A 633 7.04 14.47 -15.14
C ASP A 633 6.31 14.24 -16.45
N VAL A 634 5.59 13.16 -16.56
CA VAL A 634 4.67 12.93 -17.68
C VAL A 634 3.48 13.87 -17.50
N VAL A 635 3.39 14.90 -18.32
CA VAL A 635 2.30 15.88 -18.26
C VAL A 635 1.19 15.57 -19.25
N GLN A 636 1.54 14.99 -20.42
CA GLN A 636 0.57 14.52 -21.39
C GLN A 636 1.04 13.27 -22.11
N ILE A 637 0.10 12.53 -22.67
CA ILE A 637 0.33 11.44 -23.62
C ILE A 637 -0.41 11.80 -24.91
N ILE A 638 0.29 11.69 -26.06
CA ILE A 638 -0.28 11.99 -27.35
C ILE A 638 -0.17 10.79 -28.31
N ASP A 639 -1.04 10.72 -29.31
CA ASP A 639 -0.90 9.81 -30.44
C ASP A 639 0.09 10.36 -31.52
N ALA A 640 0.29 9.64 -32.58
CA ALA A 640 1.15 10.06 -33.70
C ALA A 640 0.63 11.30 -34.47
N ASN A 641 -0.61 11.70 -34.28
CA ASN A 641 -1.22 12.89 -34.89
C ASN A 641 -1.17 14.10 -33.93
N GLY A 642 -0.62 13.93 -32.72
CA GLY A 642 -0.58 14.95 -31.70
C GLY A 642 -1.89 15.10 -30.91
N VAL A 643 -2.81 14.15 -31.03
CA VAL A 643 -4.07 14.18 -30.26
C VAL A 643 -3.79 13.68 -28.85
N MET A 644 -4.18 14.50 -27.85
CA MET A 644 -4.04 14.16 -26.43
C MET A 644 -4.86 12.91 -26.08
N GLN A 645 -4.25 11.98 -25.37
CA GLN A 645 -4.83 10.73 -24.90
C GLN A 645 -4.86 10.64 -23.38
N ALA A 646 -3.97 11.37 -22.71
CA ALA A 646 -4.00 11.58 -21.27
C ALA A 646 -3.31 12.90 -20.91
N GLU A 647 -3.72 13.47 -19.77
CA GLU A 647 -3.13 14.65 -19.15
C GLU A 647 -3.05 14.45 -17.64
N TYR A 648 -1.97 14.93 -17.00
CA TYR A 648 -1.74 14.80 -15.57
C TYR A 648 -1.31 16.14 -14.97
N ILE A 649 -1.81 16.40 -13.76
CA ILE A 649 -1.40 17.51 -12.90
C ILE A 649 -0.95 16.90 -11.55
N TYR A 650 0.19 17.36 -11.05
CA TYR A 650 0.79 16.84 -9.81
C TYR A 650 0.96 17.94 -8.77
N SER A 651 0.94 17.55 -7.49
CA SER A 651 1.50 18.37 -6.42
C SER A 651 3.03 18.44 -6.57
N PRO A 652 3.73 19.34 -5.86
CA PRO A 652 5.20 19.41 -5.89
C PRO A 652 5.90 18.09 -5.53
N TRP A 653 5.25 17.26 -4.73
CA TRP A 653 5.74 15.96 -4.30
C TRP A 653 5.28 14.78 -5.15
N GLY A 654 4.48 15.04 -6.19
CA GLY A 654 4.06 14.01 -7.14
C GLY A 654 2.75 13.32 -6.82
N GLU A 655 1.99 13.84 -5.87
CA GLU A 655 0.60 13.44 -5.69
C GLU A 655 -0.20 13.84 -6.93
N ILE A 656 -1.11 13.00 -7.38
CA ILE A 656 -1.89 13.23 -8.58
C ILE A 656 -3.11 14.08 -8.22
N ILE A 657 -3.09 15.35 -8.63
CA ILE A 657 -4.22 16.28 -8.46
C ILE A 657 -5.30 16.01 -9.52
N SER A 658 -4.88 15.74 -10.76
CA SER A 658 -5.77 15.40 -11.87
C SER A 658 -5.13 14.41 -12.82
N ALA A 659 -5.93 13.46 -13.32
CA ALA A 659 -5.56 12.52 -14.35
C ALA A 659 -6.76 12.34 -15.28
N GLU A 660 -6.65 12.85 -16.52
CA GLU A 660 -7.76 12.87 -17.47
C GLU A 660 -7.37 12.19 -18.79
N GLY A 661 -8.35 11.63 -19.51
CA GLY A 661 -8.17 10.99 -20.81
C GLY A 661 -8.17 9.46 -20.77
N ASP A 662 -8.31 8.83 -21.94
CA ASP A 662 -8.54 7.38 -22.09
C ASP A 662 -7.34 6.52 -21.63
N LEU A 663 -6.14 7.07 -21.65
CA LEU A 663 -4.91 6.38 -21.23
C LEU A 663 -4.44 6.77 -19.82
N ALA A 664 -5.16 7.66 -19.13
CA ALA A 664 -4.71 8.19 -17.85
C ALA A 664 -4.56 7.10 -16.77
N GLU A 665 -5.50 6.16 -16.71
CA GLU A 665 -5.45 5.03 -15.77
C GLU A 665 -4.57 3.86 -16.28
N ILE A 666 -4.42 3.73 -17.60
CA ILE A 666 -3.66 2.63 -18.21
C ILE A 666 -2.16 2.86 -18.07
N ASN A 667 -1.71 4.12 -18.15
CA ASN A 667 -0.29 4.44 -18.09
C ASN A 667 0.24 4.47 -16.65
N PRO A 668 1.25 3.62 -16.32
CA PRO A 668 1.84 3.62 -14.99
C PRO A 668 3.01 4.61 -14.83
N LEU A 669 3.62 5.13 -15.94
CA LEU A 669 4.74 6.06 -15.83
C LEU A 669 4.24 7.49 -15.68
N ARG A 670 4.45 8.11 -14.51
CA ARG A 670 3.84 9.40 -14.15
C ARG A 670 4.88 10.41 -13.66
N TYR A 671 4.81 10.89 -12.42
CA TYR A 671 5.73 11.85 -11.82
C TYR A 671 7.19 11.41 -11.95
N ARG A 672 8.09 12.25 -12.44
CA ARG A 672 9.51 11.96 -12.75
C ARG A 672 9.72 10.75 -13.69
N GLY A 673 8.66 10.29 -14.36
CA GLY A 673 8.68 9.05 -15.13
C GLY A 673 8.79 7.80 -14.26
N TYR A 674 8.48 7.88 -12.98
CA TYR A 674 8.44 6.73 -12.06
C TYR A 674 7.22 5.85 -12.31
N TYR A 675 7.33 4.60 -11.92
CA TYR A 675 6.26 3.64 -12.01
C TYR A 675 5.29 3.84 -10.83
N TYR A 676 4.05 4.20 -11.11
CA TYR A 676 2.98 4.42 -10.14
C TYR A 676 2.15 3.15 -9.94
N ASP A 677 2.01 2.70 -8.71
CA ASP A 677 1.11 1.63 -8.31
C ASP A 677 -0.22 2.24 -7.87
N SER A 678 -1.23 2.22 -8.75
CA SER A 678 -2.52 2.88 -8.54
C SER A 678 -3.29 2.33 -7.33
N GLU A 679 -3.03 1.08 -6.94
CA GLU A 679 -3.68 0.44 -5.80
C GLU A 679 -3.21 1.01 -4.46
N THR A 680 -1.91 1.30 -4.36
CA THR A 680 -1.29 1.82 -3.13
C THR A 680 -1.11 3.32 -3.12
N GLY A 681 -1.13 3.97 -4.29
CA GLY A 681 -0.74 5.37 -4.44
C GLY A 681 0.77 5.61 -4.37
N PHE A 682 1.60 4.58 -4.32
CA PHE A 682 3.05 4.71 -4.23
C PHE A 682 3.74 4.70 -5.59
N TYR A 683 4.90 5.34 -5.66
CA TYR A 683 5.83 5.18 -6.77
C TYR A 683 6.88 4.12 -6.45
N TYR A 684 7.05 3.15 -7.34
CA TYR A 684 8.10 2.13 -7.23
C TYR A 684 9.39 2.63 -7.88
N LEU A 685 10.43 2.92 -7.09
CA LEU A 685 11.74 3.40 -7.49
C LEU A 685 12.81 2.29 -7.41
N GLN A 686 12.48 1.06 -7.83
CA GLN A 686 13.34 -0.13 -7.84
C GLN A 686 13.79 -0.60 -6.44
N SER A 687 14.56 0.20 -5.71
CA SER A 687 15.07 -0.18 -4.38
C SER A 687 14.11 0.17 -3.24
N ARG A 688 13.24 1.15 -3.44
CA ARG A 688 12.29 1.67 -2.43
C ARG A 688 10.94 2.02 -3.05
N TYR A 689 9.94 2.14 -2.19
CA TYR A 689 8.65 2.76 -2.53
C TYR A 689 8.62 4.19 -1.98
N TYR A 690 8.22 5.12 -2.84
CA TYR A 690 8.03 6.52 -2.50
C TYR A 690 6.54 6.82 -2.33
N ASP A 691 6.18 7.41 -1.21
CA ASP A 691 4.84 7.89 -0.90
C ASP A 691 4.76 9.40 -1.16
N PRO A 692 4.01 9.82 -2.19
CA PRO A 692 3.86 11.24 -2.50
C PRO A 692 2.96 11.99 -1.52
N GLN A 693 2.07 11.30 -0.78
CA GLN A 693 1.20 11.92 0.22
C GLN A 693 1.93 12.22 1.52
N ASN A 694 2.81 11.31 1.96
CA ASN A 694 3.64 11.53 3.14
C ASN A 694 5.03 12.08 2.78
N HIS A 695 5.31 12.41 1.50
CA HIS A 695 6.49 13.11 0.98
C HIS A 695 7.82 12.40 1.25
N ARG A 696 7.81 11.08 1.39
CA ARG A 696 8.98 10.31 1.83
C ARG A 696 9.00 8.89 1.30
N PHE A 697 10.14 8.25 1.38
CA PHE A 697 10.21 6.80 1.22
C PHE A 697 9.54 6.11 2.41
N ILE A 698 8.77 5.02 2.13
CA ILE A 698 8.09 4.28 3.18
C ILE A 698 9.05 3.37 3.97
N ASN A 699 10.19 3.00 3.39
CA ASN A 699 11.21 2.15 3.99
C ASN A 699 12.60 2.81 3.96
N ALA A 700 13.44 2.45 4.92
CA ALA A 700 14.75 3.07 5.13
C ALA A 700 15.72 2.84 3.96
N ASP A 701 16.67 3.75 3.72
CA ASP A 701 17.78 3.57 2.77
C ASP A 701 18.74 2.47 3.22
N THR A 702 19.52 1.92 2.28
CA THR A 702 20.65 1.01 2.57
C THR A 702 21.89 1.76 3.09
N TYR A 703 22.01 3.04 2.77
CA TYR A 703 23.14 3.89 3.12
C TYR A 703 22.68 5.16 3.83
N ALA A 704 23.00 5.26 5.12
CA ALA A 704 23.06 6.59 5.73
C ALA A 704 24.31 7.31 5.21
N SER A 705 24.18 8.52 4.69
CA SER A 705 25.34 9.38 4.43
C SER A 705 26.10 9.61 5.74
N THR A 706 27.43 9.54 5.68
CA THR A 706 28.28 9.85 6.82
C THR A 706 28.82 11.27 6.79
N ASP A 707 28.25 12.14 5.94
CA ASP A 707 28.62 13.56 5.91
C ASP A 707 28.03 14.25 7.13
N SER A 708 28.83 14.37 8.19
CA SER A 708 28.42 15.00 9.46
C SER A 708 28.18 16.53 9.34
N GLY A 709 28.35 17.12 8.16
CA GLY A 709 28.08 18.52 7.88
C GLY A 709 26.67 18.78 7.37
N ASP A 710 25.94 17.74 6.94
CA ASP A 710 24.61 17.85 6.38
C ASP A 710 23.67 16.83 7.07
N ALA A 711 22.85 17.30 8.00
CA ALA A 711 21.96 16.44 8.78
C ALA A 711 20.88 15.77 7.92
N ILE A 712 20.41 16.46 6.86
CA ILE A 712 19.37 15.93 5.97
C ILE A 712 19.90 14.72 5.18
N SER A 713 21.18 14.75 4.78
CA SER A 713 21.76 13.62 4.05
C SER A 713 21.87 12.34 4.88
N CYS A 714 21.71 12.44 6.21
CA CYS A 714 21.69 11.31 7.13
C CYS A 714 20.28 10.74 7.35
N ASN A 715 19.22 11.43 6.91
CA ASN A 715 17.84 10.97 7.02
C ASN A 715 17.60 9.84 6.01
N MET A 716 17.27 8.64 6.53
CA MET A 716 17.17 7.43 5.72
C MET A 716 15.86 7.31 4.93
N PHE A 717 14.92 8.20 5.17
CA PHE A 717 13.60 8.18 4.53
C PHE A 717 13.34 9.41 3.64
N VAL A 718 14.25 10.39 3.67
CA VAL A 718 14.06 11.63 2.93
C VAL A 718 14.07 11.40 1.42
N TYR A 719 13.07 11.95 0.72
CA TYR A 719 13.05 12.00 -0.73
C TYR A 719 13.67 13.33 -1.21
N CYS A 720 14.63 13.23 -2.15
CA CYS A 720 15.24 14.37 -2.81
C CYS A 720 15.79 15.46 -1.89
N LEU A 721 16.20 15.12 -0.64
CA LEU A 721 16.66 16.08 0.39
C LEU A 721 15.60 17.18 0.67
N ASN A 722 14.32 16.88 0.56
CA ASN A 722 13.20 17.81 0.66
C ASN A 722 13.19 18.94 -0.39
N ASP A 723 13.82 18.70 -1.54
CA ASP A 723 13.80 19.57 -2.71
C ASP A 723 13.30 18.81 -3.94
N PRO A 724 12.02 18.38 -3.95
CA PRO A 724 11.45 17.54 -5.00
C PRO A 724 11.33 18.27 -6.35
N VAL A 725 11.31 19.61 -6.33
CA VAL A 725 11.19 20.44 -7.54
C VAL A 725 12.47 20.41 -8.39
N ASN A 726 13.65 20.43 -7.73
CA ASN A 726 14.94 20.54 -8.41
C ASN A 726 15.75 19.25 -8.45
N ARG A 727 15.25 18.19 -7.83
CA ARG A 727 15.93 16.89 -7.70
C ARG A 727 15.05 15.74 -8.13
N SER A 728 15.66 14.64 -8.49
CA SER A 728 15.01 13.35 -8.73
C SER A 728 15.86 12.21 -8.17
N ASP A 729 15.21 11.08 -7.86
CA ASP A 729 15.88 9.86 -7.43
C ASP A 729 15.36 8.71 -8.31
N SER A 730 16.12 8.36 -9.34
CA SER A 730 15.65 7.44 -10.40
C SER A 730 15.63 5.97 -10.02
N ASP A 731 16.31 5.60 -8.92
CA ASP A 731 16.47 4.20 -8.50
C ASP A 731 16.19 3.96 -7.00
N GLY A 732 15.81 5.02 -6.29
CA GLY A 732 15.50 4.98 -4.87
C GLY A 732 16.73 4.89 -3.96
N ASN A 733 17.92 5.30 -4.42
CA ASN A 733 19.15 5.28 -3.63
C ASN A 733 19.80 6.65 -3.45
N ILE A 734 19.90 7.45 -4.51
CA ILE A 734 20.62 8.73 -4.48
C ILE A 734 19.83 9.78 -5.25
N SER A 735 19.47 10.86 -4.57
CA SER A 735 18.90 12.02 -5.25
C SER A 735 19.96 12.81 -6.04
N LEU A 736 19.65 13.11 -7.29
CA LEU A 736 20.50 13.93 -8.16
C LEU A 736 19.87 15.30 -8.38
N LYS A 737 20.69 16.36 -8.35
CA LYS A 737 20.25 17.70 -8.79
C LYS A 737 20.42 17.78 -10.31
N ASP A 738 19.43 17.32 -11.06
CA ASP A 738 19.55 17.09 -12.50
C ASP A 738 18.71 18.04 -13.37
N ILE A 739 17.82 18.82 -12.79
CA ILE A 739 16.75 19.48 -13.55
C ILE A 739 17.24 20.65 -14.38
N ALA A 740 18.41 21.18 -14.10
CA ALA A 740 18.92 22.37 -14.76
C ALA A 740 20.27 22.18 -15.50
N LYS A 741 20.75 20.96 -15.68
CA LYS A 741 22.04 20.68 -16.37
C LYS A 741 21.79 19.95 -17.71
#